data_624340ba7195b3f9ad7b69a58638dcb1
#
_entry.id   624340ba7195b3f9ad7b69a58638dcb1
#
_cell.length_a   1.000
_cell.length_b   1.000
_cell.length_c   1.000
_cell.angle_alpha   90.00
_cell.angle_beta   90.00
_cell.angle_gamma   90.00
#
_symmetry.space_group_name_H-M   'P 1'
#
loop_
_entity.id
_entity.type
_entity.pdbx_description
1 polymer ?
#
loop_
_entity_poly.entity_id
_entity_poly.type
_entity_poly.pdbx_seq_one_letter_code
_entity_poly.pdbx_strand_id
1 'polypeptide(L)'
;MRTSQTNRYARWSAGAAGILLVIVACVYLHSAWLARQERKSAPPAIPEEIEARSSGFAFSKVVGDRTIFTVRASNAIQFKEGDRATLEDVWITFYGSDGRRNDNLHTHACDYVATTNVMTCTADIEMDLESADEARLHPSAADGAPSPVARVLHISTSGLSFNGKSGVTHTDRAVNFRFPQGSGRSVGLDYSADDGVLDLLRDVHLEFLSTGQPRQSGAGQVVQSPLELGGSSLTFRRAELVARLAGPVQAQYGRQTLTAQAAALELDQDFSARRIVATGNPELSETGANGSATLTADQLSALFTPDGWIGRAIADGNVRGSHRSGGAEDDLQAGHLELELYSDGSGRGAQGQPKLLTASGGVRATSLAQGSTHTFETSALEVTFAPATGTTPTHADLLRTLAPASIQWTDPSRGSGSAGQQATNTNLKGQTMEARFNARNQVTEIHAGGGVDVLQNSGTTPPRESSSQTLDAHFDSAGQWSAVEQNGDVHYREADRSAQAPRAIWDRAASTTTLLGGVTISDATTRTTAQTVVFAQDTGRLNAEGQVLTAEIAEGNQRVGNFSSEQARITADQLIAERGTQRAYYAGHARLWQGDALMQSDQIELDHAAQTATATGHVQAVFPEASWVGPAGRPAHHPGLPPPPKADSSARPGQPSQNGRPELWRAQGGQLTYWSARSLARLEQNARAESEEASISAPTMDFFFAPADPQNPSGGQQLVRAAASGGVVVRQQDRHGKSQRADYSVEDRKFVLSGGPPVLYDDSGNTATGRQLTFIFADDRIVVDSEEGTRTLTLHRIEK
;
A
#
# COMPACT_ATOMS: atom_id res chain seq x y z
N MET A 1 -6.50 27.18 13.07
CA MET A 1 -5.14 26.72 12.74
C MET A 1 -5.07 25.24 13.05
N ARG A 2 -5.24 24.41 12.05
CA ARG A 2 -5.21 22.93 12.17
C ARG A 2 -4.05 22.44 11.33
N THR A 3 -2.99 22.01 11.98
CA THR A 3 -1.83 21.39 11.33
C THR A 3 -2.08 19.90 11.20
N SER A 4 -2.27 19.53 10.03
CA SER A 4 -2.21 18.34 9.19
C SER A 4 -1.64 17.01 9.73
N GLN A 5 -2.43 15.98 9.51
CA GLN A 5 -2.26 14.55 9.86
C GLN A 5 -1.35 13.73 8.92
N THR A 6 -0.34 14.29 8.33
CA THR A 6 0.20 13.79 7.05
C THR A 6 1.53 13.06 7.05
N ASN A 7 2.08 12.69 8.20
CA ASN A 7 3.47 12.18 8.26
C ASN A 7 3.66 10.73 8.70
N ARG A 8 2.69 9.86 8.50
CA ARG A 8 2.73 8.54 9.16
C ARG A 8 3.68 7.54 8.50
N TYR A 9 3.65 7.41 7.19
CA TYR A 9 4.48 6.41 6.48
C TYR A 9 5.93 6.83 6.28
N ALA A 10 6.16 8.12 6.05
CA ALA A 10 7.50 8.68 5.98
C ALA A 10 8.26 8.64 7.33
N ARG A 11 7.54 8.65 8.43
CA ARG A 11 8.15 8.49 9.77
C ARG A 11 8.66 7.07 10.04
N TRP A 12 8.05 6.08 9.43
CA TRP A 12 8.46 4.69 9.56
C TRP A 12 9.80 4.41 8.93
N SER A 13 9.99 4.82 7.67
CA SER A 13 11.28 4.68 6.99
C SER A 13 12.35 5.59 7.60
N ALA A 14 11.97 6.79 8.03
CA ALA A 14 12.86 7.68 8.75
C ALA A 14 13.18 7.16 10.17
N GLY A 15 12.22 6.55 10.85
CA GLY A 15 12.43 5.92 12.15
C GLY A 15 13.36 4.71 12.07
N ALA A 16 13.12 3.81 11.13
CA ALA A 16 13.99 2.65 10.89
C ALA A 16 15.38 3.08 10.42
N ALA A 17 15.47 4.06 9.54
CA ALA A 17 16.73 4.64 9.10
C ALA A 17 17.44 5.40 10.24
N GLY A 18 16.67 6.13 11.05
CA GLY A 18 17.20 6.82 12.22
C GLY A 18 17.77 5.85 13.24
N ILE A 19 17.05 4.78 13.53
CA ILE A 19 17.49 3.75 14.48
C ILE A 19 18.76 3.03 13.97
N LEU A 20 18.83 2.73 12.69
CA LEU A 20 20.00 2.12 12.10
C LEU A 20 21.18 3.10 11.94
N LEU A 21 20.89 4.38 11.63
CA LEU A 21 21.89 5.45 11.69
C LEU A 21 22.46 5.64 13.08
N VAL A 22 21.63 5.43 14.09
CA VAL A 22 22.07 5.51 15.48
C VAL A 22 23.01 4.35 15.83
N ILE A 23 22.74 3.13 15.36
CA ILE A 23 23.69 2.02 15.48
C ILE A 23 25.04 2.42 14.86
N VAL A 24 24.95 2.94 13.65
CA VAL A 24 26.14 3.34 12.91
C VAL A 24 26.87 4.50 13.55
N ALA A 25 26.13 5.51 13.99
CA ALA A 25 26.75 6.64 14.67
C ALA A 25 27.40 6.24 16.00
N CYS A 26 26.81 5.34 16.75
CA CYS A 26 27.43 4.82 17.97
C CYS A 26 28.75 4.09 17.73
N VAL A 27 28.86 3.50 16.58
CA VAL A 27 30.05 2.78 16.22
C VAL A 27 31.09 3.66 15.54
N TYR A 28 30.67 4.71 14.85
CA TYR A 28 31.57 5.60 14.10
C TYR A 28 32.13 6.71 14.90
N LEU A 29 32.06 6.62 16.13
CA LEU A 29 32.59 7.68 16.83
C LEU A 29 33.69 7.36 17.69
N HIS A 30 34.41 7.57 17.32
CA HIS A 30 35.65 7.64 17.38
C HIS A 30 36.50 8.75 17.69
N SER A 31 37.21 8.48 18.51
CA SER A 31 38.52 8.98 18.65
C SER A 31 38.80 10.26 19.33
N ALA A 32 39.48 10.19 20.19
CA ALA A 32 40.40 11.01 20.84
C ALA A 32 40.06 11.60 22.08
N TRP A 33 40.49 11.39 22.97
CA TRP A 33 41.33 12.26 23.83
C TRP A 33 41.68 11.54 25.09
N LEU A 34 42.85 11.46 25.33
CA LEU A 34 43.92 12.14 25.95
C LEU A 34 43.95 12.08 27.42
N ALA A 35 44.86 11.30 27.79
CA ALA A 35 45.33 11.29 29.15
C ALA A 35 46.30 12.46 29.43
N ARG A 36 46.07 13.16 30.43
CA ARG A 36 47.08 13.93 31.13
C ARG A 36 47.23 13.45 32.54
N GLN A 37 48.38 13.05 32.80
CA GLN A 37 49.29 12.85 33.89
C GLN A 37 48.94 13.45 35.25
N GLU A 38 49.16 12.73 36.27
CA GLU A 38 49.80 13.29 37.44
C GLU A 38 50.92 12.36 37.94
N ARG A 39 52.12 12.92 38.04
CA ARG A 39 53.31 12.29 38.62
C ARG A 39 53.30 12.45 40.14
N LYS A 40 53.39 11.38 40.84
CA LYS A 40 53.86 11.47 42.25
C LYS A 40 55.17 10.71 42.36
N SER A 41 56.13 11.41 42.72
CA SER A 41 57.47 10.87 43.02
C SER A 41 57.44 10.02 44.29
N ALA A 42 58.00 8.87 44.23
CA ALA A 42 58.19 8.03 45.43
C ALA A 42 59.29 8.58 46.37
N PRO A 43 59.18 8.40 47.70
CA PRO A 43 60.21 8.82 48.63
C PRO A 43 61.51 8.00 48.48
N PRO A 44 62.67 8.61 48.78
CA PRO A 44 63.98 7.93 48.62
C PRO A 44 64.07 6.76 49.52
N ALA A 45 64.52 5.62 48.99
CA ALA A 45 64.79 4.41 49.78
C ALA A 45 66.03 4.61 50.64
N ILE A 46 65.96 4.13 51.88
CA ILE A 46 67.06 4.09 52.80
C ILE A 46 68.15 3.14 52.29
N PRO A 47 69.43 3.49 52.25
CA PRO A 47 70.43 2.64 51.65
C PRO A 47 70.70 1.38 52.52
N GLU A 48 70.31 0.22 51.94
CA GLU A 48 70.75 -1.08 52.40
C GLU A 48 72.21 -1.33 51.99
N GLU A 49 73.00 -2.13 52.75
CA GLU A 49 74.36 -2.42 52.36
C GLU A 49 74.44 -3.03 50.94
N ILE A 50 75.05 -2.31 50.03
CA ILE A 50 75.28 -2.70 48.65
C ILE A 50 76.34 -3.75 48.57
N GLU A 51 76.12 -4.94 47.97
CA GLU A 51 77.16 -5.96 47.73
C GLU A 51 77.98 -5.71 46.45
N ALA A 52 77.28 -5.34 45.35
CA ALA A 52 77.92 -5.06 44.08
C ALA A 52 77.12 -4.02 43.26
N ARG A 53 77.80 -3.21 42.48
CA ARG A 53 77.21 -2.31 41.48
C ARG A 53 77.81 -2.66 40.13
N SER A 54 76.95 -2.93 39.19
CA SER A 54 77.34 -3.24 37.80
C SER A 54 76.79 -2.18 36.87
N SER A 55 77.58 -1.70 35.93
CA SER A 55 77.18 -0.88 34.80
C SER A 55 76.80 -1.81 33.62
N GLY A 56 75.57 -1.84 33.25
CA GLY A 56 74.96 -2.76 32.25
C GLY A 56 74.57 -4.11 32.85
N PHE A 57 73.28 -4.38 32.82
CA PHE A 57 72.68 -5.67 33.17
C PHE A 57 71.87 -6.16 31.96
N ALA A 58 72.02 -7.41 31.60
CA ALA A 58 71.16 -8.00 30.54
C ALA A 58 70.83 -9.45 30.94
N PHE A 59 69.55 -9.78 30.81
CA PHE A 59 68.99 -11.12 31.01
C PHE A 59 68.02 -11.45 29.90
N SER A 60 68.10 -12.64 29.32
CA SER A 60 67.15 -13.10 28.28
C SER A 60 66.63 -14.48 28.64
N LYS A 61 65.35 -14.66 28.42
CA LYS A 61 64.71 -15.98 28.51
C LYS A 61 64.62 -16.56 27.11
N VAL A 62 65.19 -17.75 26.93
CA VAL A 62 65.19 -18.49 25.70
C VAL A 62 64.45 -19.80 25.92
N VAL A 63 63.54 -20.15 25.03
CA VAL A 63 62.76 -21.44 25.01
C VAL A 63 63.03 -22.08 23.67
N GLY A 64 63.71 -23.20 23.65
CA GLY A 64 64.21 -23.81 22.40
C GLY A 64 65.23 -22.84 21.73
N ASP A 65 64.92 -22.50 20.43
CA ASP A 65 65.73 -21.54 19.62
C ASP A 65 65.20 -20.12 19.66
N ARG A 66 64.14 -19.85 20.46
CA ARG A 66 63.45 -18.57 20.46
C ARG A 66 63.73 -17.81 21.79
N THR A 67 64.17 -16.56 21.64
CA THR A 67 64.18 -15.60 22.77
C THR A 67 62.76 -15.11 22.96
N ILE A 68 62.22 -15.22 24.20
CA ILE A 68 60.86 -14.78 24.56
C ILE A 68 60.88 -13.32 24.98
N PHE A 69 61.82 -12.95 25.82
CA PHE A 69 62.05 -11.58 26.22
C PHE A 69 63.52 -11.33 26.62
N THR A 70 63.92 -10.08 26.61
CA THR A 70 65.18 -9.61 27.07
C THR A 70 65.01 -8.44 28.04
N VAL A 71 65.58 -8.51 29.22
CA VAL A 71 65.65 -7.41 30.19
C VAL A 71 67.01 -6.79 30.06
N ARG A 72 67.12 -5.48 30.01
CA ARG A 72 68.35 -4.67 30.02
C ARG A 72 68.15 -3.58 31.03
N ALA A 73 69.24 -3.29 31.80
CA ALA A 73 69.28 -2.14 32.70
C ALA A 73 70.64 -1.42 32.58
N SER A 74 70.61 -0.11 32.69
CA SER A 74 71.84 0.70 32.64
C SER A 74 72.69 0.49 33.85
N ASN A 75 72.12 0.29 35.03
CA ASN A 75 72.78 -0.01 36.27
C ASN A 75 72.02 -1.12 37.03
N ALA A 76 72.83 -1.95 37.76
CA ALA A 76 72.31 -2.94 38.73
C ALA A 76 73.02 -2.81 40.05
N ILE A 77 72.28 -2.68 41.14
CA ILE A 77 72.78 -2.60 42.51
C ILE A 77 72.30 -3.86 43.23
N GLN A 78 73.19 -4.75 43.55
CA GLN A 78 72.96 -6.01 44.26
C GLN A 78 73.12 -5.82 45.76
N PHE A 79 72.25 -6.37 46.59
CA PHE A 79 72.22 -6.29 48.00
C PHE A 79 72.75 -7.60 48.65
N LYS A 80 73.38 -7.52 49.76
CA LYS A 80 74.00 -8.68 50.52
C LYS A 80 72.94 -9.62 51.07
N GLU A 81 71.75 -9.14 51.34
CA GLU A 81 70.70 -9.95 51.90
C GLU A 81 69.53 -10.19 50.83
N GLY A 82 69.15 -11.45 50.72
CA GLY A 82 67.91 -11.80 50.05
C GLY A 82 67.94 -11.92 48.53
N ASP A 83 69.05 -12.13 47.85
CA ASP A 83 69.18 -12.26 46.39
C ASP A 83 68.42 -11.14 45.62
N ARG A 84 68.43 -9.93 46.17
CA ARG A 84 67.74 -8.73 45.62
C ARG A 84 68.73 -7.85 44.85
N ALA A 85 68.21 -7.31 43.75
CA ALA A 85 68.94 -6.28 43.02
C ALA A 85 67.97 -5.15 42.60
N THR A 86 68.40 -3.89 42.76
CA THR A 86 67.72 -2.76 42.18
C THR A 86 68.35 -2.48 40.83
N LEU A 87 67.49 -2.45 39.81
CA LEU A 87 67.84 -2.16 38.41
C LEU A 87 67.39 -0.74 38.07
N GLU A 88 68.26 0.03 37.45
CA GLU A 88 68.03 1.42 37.03
C GLU A 88 67.99 1.50 35.51
N ASP A 89 67.03 2.32 34.95
CA ASP A 89 66.81 2.52 33.55
C ASP A 89 66.54 1.18 32.82
N VAL A 90 65.42 0.56 33.15
CA VAL A 90 65.10 -0.82 32.77
C VAL A 90 64.30 -0.85 31.48
N TRP A 91 64.78 -1.62 30.54
CA TRP A 91 64.10 -1.95 29.28
C TRP A 91 63.81 -3.44 29.23
N ILE A 92 62.54 -3.79 28.98
CA ILE A 92 62.12 -5.17 28.72
C ILE A 92 61.59 -5.23 27.30
N THR A 93 62.24 -6.02 26.45
CA THR A 93 61.79 -6.27 25.11
C THR A 93 61.16 -7.67 25.00
N PHE A 94 59.92 -7.76 24.67
CA PHE A 94 59.21 -9.01 24.43
C PHE A 94 59.20 -9.32 22.94
N TYR A 95 59.54 -10.52 22.54
CA TYR A 95 59.64 -10.94 21.16
C TYR A 95 58.39 -11.75 20.76
N GLY A 96 57.76 -11.45 19.62
CA GLY A 96 56.64 -12.22 19.12
C GLY A 96 56.99 -13.65 18.75
N SER A 97 56.00 -14.52 18.67
CA SER A 97 56.17 -15.93 18.27
C SER A 97 56.74 -16.07 16.87
N ASP A 98 56.58 -15.08 16.04
CA ASP A 98 57.11 -14.97 14.66
C ASP A 98 58.54 -14.40 14.58
N GLY A 99 59.13 -13.97 15.72
CA GLY A 99 60.42 -13.37 15.81
C GLY A 99 60.59 -12.00 15.15
N ARG A 100 59.47 -11.38 14.73
CA ARG A 100 59.48 -10.10 14.00
C ARG A 100 58.97 -8.93 14.84
N ARG A 101 58.14 -9.20 15.83
CA ARG A 101 57.49 -8.22 16.69
C ARG A 101 58.39 -7.97 17.94
N ASN A 102 58.56 -6.69 18.31
CA ASN A 102 59.25 -6.26 19.48
C ASN A 102 58.36 -5.34 20.32
N ASP A 103 57.76 -5.85 21.41
CA ASP A 103 57.06 -5.01 22.37
C ASP A 103 58.05 -4.51 23.42
N ASN A 104 58.04 -3.23 23.65
CA ASN A 104 59.03 -2.62 24.56
C ASN A 104 58.35 -2.08 25.82
N LEU A 105 58.95 -2.34 26.95
CA LEU A 105 58.54 -1.76 28.23
C LEU A 105 59.77 -1.00 28.79
N HIS A 106 59.58 0.23 29.21
CA HIS A 106 60.58 1.08 29.82
C HIS A 106 60.13 1.59 31.19
N THR A 107 61.06 1.64 32.12
CA THR A 107 60.84 2.22 33.44
C THR A 107 62.18 2.65 34.08
N HIS A 108 62.10 3.60 35.02
CA HIS A 108 63.27 4.17 35.61
C HIS A 108 63.97 3.26 36.67
N ALA A 109 63.22 2.46 37.44
CA ALA A 109 63.73 1.61 38.44
C ALA A 109 62.90 0.39 38.79
N CYS A 110 63.48 -0.76 38.98
CA CYS A 110 62.82 -1.98 39.43
C CYS A 110 63.62 -2.72 40.48
N ASP A 111 62.97 -3.37 41.42
CA ASP A 111 63.55 -4.33 42.34
C ASP A 111 63.37 -5.74 41.77
N TYR A 112 64.50 -6.43 41.62
CA TYR A 112 64.53 -7.80 41.11
C TYR A 112 64.86 -8.77 42.22
N VAL A 113 64.11 -9.84 42.37
CA VAL A 113 64.38 -10.93 43.36
C VAL A 113 64.74 -12.20 42.55
N ALA A 114 66.01 -12.60 42.64
CA ALA A 114 66.55 -13.69 41.82
C ALA A 114 65.94 -15.07 42.17
N THR A 115 65.62 -15.36 43.43
CA THR A 115 65.04 -16.62 43.87
C THR A 115 63.63 -16.85 43.30
N THR A 116 62.79 -15.83 43.20
CA THR A 116 61.45 -15.89 42.67
C THR A 116 61.40 -15.58 41.17
N ASN A 117 62.43 -14.95 40.65
CA ASN A 117 62.51 -14.39 39.30
C ASN A 117 61.41 -13.37 39.03
N VAL A 118 61.09 -12.56 40.07
CA VAL A 118 60.09 -11.50 39.98
C VAL A 118 60.77 -10.13 40.02
N MET A 119 60.36 -9.28 39.09
CA MET A 119 60.79 -7.88 39.05
C MET A 119 59.57 -7.01 39.41
N THR A 120 59.73 -6.13 40.37
CA THR A 120 58.70 -5.19 40.80
C THR A 120 59.22 -3.77 40.56
N CYS A 121 58.44 -3.04 39.67
CA CYS A 121 58.74 -1.69 39.28
C CYS A 121 57.71 -0.75 39.92
N THR A 122 58.14 0.19 40.73
CA THR A 122 57.23 1.13 41.42
C THR A 122 57.17 2.49 40.79
N ALA A 123 58.04 2.79 39.84
CA ALA A 123 58.09 4.01 39.06
C ALA A 123 57.02 3.99 37.90
N ASP A 124 56.96 5.12 37.15
CA ASP A 124 56.18 5.18 35.94
C ASP A 124 56.74 4.21 34.90
N ILE A 125 55.84 3.59 34.19
CA ILE A 125 56.12 2.54 33.18
C ILE A 125 55.44 2.93 31.87
N GLU A 126 56.21 2.87 30.81
CA GLU A 126 55.73 3.02 29.45
C GLU A 126 55.91 1.70 28.70
N MET A 127 54.87 1.25 28.02
CA MET A 127 54.89 0.03 27.22
C MET A 127 54.35 0.34 25.82
N ASP A 128 55.10 -0.07 24.83
CA ASP A 128 54.74 0.05 23.42
C ASP A 128 54.55 -1.33 22.81
N LEU A 129 53.34 -1.59 22.30
CA LEU A 129 53.00 -2.82 21.59
C LEU A 129 52.95 -2.53 20.10
N GLU A 130 53.87 -3.10 19.33
CA GLU A 130 53.98 -2.88 17.88
C GLU A 130 52.84 -3.55 17.10
N SER A 131 52.38 -2.91 16.03
CA SER A 131 51.48 -3.55 15.06
C SER A 131 52.23 -4.56 14.18
N ALA A 132 51.54 -5.57 13.63
CA ALA A 132 52.14 -6.58 12.78
C ALA A 132 52.68 -6.01 11.46
N ASP A 133 52.13 -4.90 10.97
CA ASP A 133 52.58 -4.26 9.73
C ASP A 133 53.88 -3.46 9.91
N GLU A 134 54.08 -2.86 11.05
CA GLU A 134 55.30 -2.12 11.33
C GLU A 134 56.52 -3.04 11.52
N ALA A 135 56.26 -4.24 12.04
CA ALA A 135 57.26 -5.31 12.10
C ALA A 135 57.74 -5.75 10.70
N ARG A 136 56.94 -5.52 9.65
CA ARG A 136 57.34 -5.81 8.25
C ARG A 136 58.10 -4.66 7.60
N LEU A 137 57.83 -3.42 8.02
CA LEU A 137 58.42 -2.23 7.42
C LEU A 137 59.81 -1.89 7.95
N HIS A 138 60.13 -2.37 9.18
CA HIS A 138 61.43 -2.12 9.81
C HIS A 138 62.13 -3.42 10.26
N PRO A 139 62.80 -4.13 9.35
CA PRO A 139 63.71 -5.19 9.76
C PRO A 139 64.87 -4.54 10.55
N SER A 140 64.78 -4.59 11.89
CA SER A 140 65.84 -4.26 12.84
C SER A 140 66.78 -3.12 12.41
N ALA A 141 66.35 -1.88 12.56
CA ALA A 141 67.23 -0.74 12.45
C ALA A 141 68.11 -0.65 13.70
N ALA A 142 69.28 -1.12 13.58
CA ALA A 142 70.36 -0.99 14.59
C ALA A 142 71.01 0.42 14.58
N ASP A 143 70.24 1.50 14.39
CA ASP A 143 70.73 2.87 14.57
C ASP A 143 69.61 3.86 14.78
N GLY A 144 69.66 4.53 15.89
CA GLY A 144 68.83 5.52 16.48
C GLY A 144 68.36 6.72 15.70
N ALA A 145 67.62 6.52 14.62
CA ALA A 145 66.84 7.57 13.96
C ALA A 145 65.39 7.53 14.49
N PRO A 146 64.73 8.69 14.77
CA PRO A 146 63.38 8.74 15.20
C PRO A 146 62.48 8.19 14.03
N SER A 147 61.85 7.05 14.28
CA SER A 147 60.89 6.45 13.39
C SER A 147 59.71 7.42 13.13
N PRO A 148 59.09 7.43 11.91
CA PRO A 148 57.84 8.11 11.69
C PRO A 148 56.82 7.54 12.67
N VAL A 149 55.85 8.37 13.12
CA VAL A 149 54.83 8.09 14.14
C VAL A 149 54.27 6.67 13.98
N ALA A 150 54.83 5.76 14.82
CA ALA A 150 54.52 4.34 14.77
C ALA A 150 53.04 4.09 15.13
N ARG A 151 52.37 3.21 14.41
CA ARG A 151 51.02 2.72 14.75
C ARG A 151 51.12 1.70 15.88
N VAL A 152 51.31 2.21 17.08
CA VAL A 152 51.65 1.46 18.29
C VAL A 152 50.54 1.63 19.31
N LEU A 153 50.20 0.57 20.05
CA LEU A 153 49.42 0.69 21.26
C LEU A 153 50.37 1.11 22.38
N HIS A 154 50.27 2.36 22.79
CA HIS A 154 51.07 2.93 23.88
C HIS A 154 50.33 2.82 25.21
N ILE A 155 50.97 2.22 26.23
CA ILE A 155 50.37 1.99 27.53
C ILE A 155 51.25 2.68 28.58
N SER A 156 50.65 3.43 29.51
CA SER A 156 51.33 4.04 30.64
C SER A 156 50.64 3.61 31.95
N THR A 157 51.45 3.22 32.90
CA THR A 157 50.99 2.74 34.22
C THR A 157 52.11 2.92 35.29
N SER A 158 51.87 2.39 36.49
CA SER A 158 52.85 2.37 37.55
C SER A 158 52.67 1.10 38.38
N GLY A 159 53.64 0.81 39.26
CA GLY A 159 53.51 -0.30 40.22
C GLY A 159 53.40 -1.69 39.59
N LEU A 160 54.14 -1.98 38.55
CA LEU A 160 54.08 -3.20 37.76
C LEU A 160 55.01 -4.30 38.35
N SER A 161 54.49 -5.53 38.31
CA SER A 161 55.31 -6.74 38.62
C SER A 161 55.49 -7.57 37.34
N PHE A 162 56.71 -7.96 37.03
CA PHE A 162 57.02 -8.83 35.89
C PHE A 162 57.57 -10.17 36.42
N ASN A 163 57.01 -11.26 36.04
CA ASN A 163 57.45 -12.61 36.42
C ASN A 163 58.28 -13.21 35.26
N GLY A 164 59.62 -13.31 35.50
CA GLY A 164 60.52 -13.83 34.46
C GLY A 164 60.35 -15.33 34.18
N LYS A 165 59.67 -16.12 35.06
CA LYS A 165 59.35 -17.54 34.78
C LYS A 165 58.17 -17.70 33.82
N SER A 166 57.12 -16.98 34.07
CA SER A 166 55.89 -17.04 33.19
C SER A 166 55.94 -16.09 32.01
N GLY A 167 56.66 -14.99 32.09
CA GLY A 167 56.64 -13.91 31.09
C GLY A 167 55.42 -13.00 31.22
N VAL A 168 54.68 -13.09 32.35
CA VAL A 168 53.49 -12.32 32.63
C VAL A 168 53.84 -11.03 33.36
N THR A 169 53.29 -9.94 32.92
CA THR A 169 53.37 -8.62 33.50
C THR A 169 52.04 -8.29 34.17
N HIS A 170 52.02 -7.80 35.40
CA HIS A 170 50.82 -7.53 36.19
C HIS A 170 50.89 -6.17 36.88
N THR A 171 49.79 -5.44 36.89
CA THR A 171 49.60 -4.28 37.79
C THR A 171 48.13 -4.16 38.21
N ASP A 172 47.87 -3.72 39.45
CA ASP A 172 46.55 -3.35 39.95
C ASP A 172 46.28 -1.84 39.88
N ARG A 173 47.22 -1.07 39.37
CA ARG A 173 47.16 0.40 39.33
C ARG A 173 46.34 0.88 38.11
N ALA A 174 46.12 2.20 38.07
CA ALA A 174 45.51 2.85 36.92
C ALA A 174 46.40 2.67 35.67
N VAL A 175 45.78 2.31 34.58
CA VAL A 175 46.41 2.11 33.26
C VAL A 175 45.80 3.08 32.30
N ASN A 176 46.64 3.85 31.58
CA ASN A 176 46.20 4.67 30.47
C ASN A 176 46.82 4.12 29.19
N PHE A 177 46.09 4.15 28.11
CA PHE A 177 46.58 3.64 26.83
C PHE A 177 46.09 4.49 25.67
N ARG A 178 46.88 4.53 24.60
CA ARG A 178 46.57 5.21 23.35
C ARG A 178 46.74 4.25 22.19
N PHE A 179 45.84 4.34 21.27
CA PHE A 179 45.85 3.58 20.02
C PHE A 179 45.57 4.53 18.84
N PRO A 180 45.78 4.15 17.57
CA PRO A 180 45.72 5.07 16.43
C PRO A 180 44.43 5.86 16.33
N GLN A 181 43.31 5.29 16.78
CA GLN A 181 41.97 5.89 16.67
C GLN A 181 41.42 6.38 18.02
N GLY A 182 42.23 6.40 19.10
CA GLY A 182 41.72 6.84 20.39
C GLY A 182 42.64 6.64 21.57
N SER A 183 42.02 6.73 22.73
CA SER A 183 42.66 6.49 24.01
C SER A 183 41.72 5.73 24.95
N GLY A 184 42.29 5.25 26.05
CA GLY A 184 41.47 4.62 27.07
C GLY A 184 42.15 4.60 28.41
N ARG A 185 41.42 4.15 29.41
CA ARG A 185 41.87 3.93 30.78
C ARG A 185 41.24 2.68 31.37
N SER A 186 41.93 2.09 32.31
CA SER A 186 41.43 0.96 33.09
C SER A 186 42.08 0.93 34.47
N VAL A 187 41.67 0.01 35.31
CA VAL A 187 42.28 -0.30 36.56
C VAL A 187 42.76 -1.75 36.53
N GLY A 188 44.08 -1.93 36.58
CA GLY A 188 44.71 -3.23 36.48
C GLY A 188 44.94 -3.68 35.03
N LEU A 189 46.07 -4.36 34.83
CA LEU A 189 46.50 -4.91 33.55
C LEU A 189 47.25 -6.22 33.82
N ASP A 190 46.94 -7.24 33.01
CA ASP A 190 47.75 -8.43 32.82
C ASP A 190 48.19 -8.50 31.34
N TYR A 191 49.49 -8.71 31.12
CA TYR A 191 50.04 -8.91 29.80
C TYR A 191 50.90 -10.19 29.76
N SER A 192 50.44 -11.15 28.92
CA SER A 192 51.21 -12.35 28.60
C SER A 192 51.87 -12.18 27.25
N ALA A 193 53.17 -11.99 27.26
CA ALA A 193 53.91 -11.77 26.03
C ALA A 193 53.98 -13.03 25.13
N ASP A 194 54.00 -14.22 25.72
CA ASP A 194 54.05 -15.49 24.98
C ASP A 194 52.76 -15.77 24.26
N ASP A 195 51.63 -15.56 24.92
CA ASP A 195 50.30 -15.74 24.36
C ASP A 195 49.82 -14.54 23.53
N GLY A 196 50.48 -13.38 23.69
CA GLY A 196 50.05 -12.12 23.06
C GLY A 196 48.68 -11.64 23.54
N VAL A 197 48.38 -11.88 24.84
CA VAL A 197 47.08 -11.51 25.45
C VAL A 197 47.30 -10.34 26.39
N LEU A 198 46.51 -9.28 26.20
CA LEU A 198 46.43 -8.13 27.10
C LEU A 198 45.06 -8.12 27.74
N ASP A 199 45.01 -8.26 29.07
CA ASP A 199 43.80 -8.14 29.87
C ASP A 199 43.79 -6.84 30.65
N LEU A 200 42.81 -5.99 30.44
CA LEU A 200 42.47 -4.85 31.26
C LEU A 200 41.39 -5.28 32.25
N LEU A 201 41.73 -5.22 33.57
CA LEU A 201 41.01 -6.02 34.55
C LEU A 201 39.68 -5.42 35.01
N ARG A 202 39.61 -4.09 35.15
CA ARG A 202 38.42 -3.40 35.70
C ARG A 202 38.27 -2.01 35.14
N ASP A 203 37.03 -1.50 35.16
CA ASP A 203 36.68 -0.11 34.88
C ASP A 203 37.26 0.38 33.55
N VAL A 204 37.10 -0.42 32.51
CA VAL A 204 37.61 -0.11 31.17
C VAL A 204 36.76 0.99 30.56
N HIS A 205 37.44 2.05 30.14
CA HIS A 205 36.83 3.17 29.43
C HIS A 205 37.66 3.48 28.18
N LEU A 206 37.03 3.50 27.05
CA LEU A 206 37.61 3.81 25.75
C LEU A 206 37.01 5.10 25.25
N GLU A 207 37.80 5.94 24.67
CA GLU A 207 37.40 7.19 24.05
C GLU A 207 37.99 7.24 22.65
N PHE A 208 37.15 7.35 21.67
CA PHE A 208 37.52 7.29 20.26
C PHE A 208 37.50 8.69 19.63
N LEU A 209 38.47 9.07 18.77
CA LEU A 209 38.62 10.36 18.08
C LEU A 209 37.91 10.37 16.72
N SER A 210 37.12 11.39 16.43
CA SER A 210 36.67 11.65 15.07
C SER A 210 37.78 12.20 14.19
N THR A 211 38.24 11.45 13.19
CA THR A 211 39.26 11.89 12.22
C THR A 211 38.70 12.81 11.13
N GLY A 212 37.39 13.13 11.18
CA GLY A 212 36.75 14.03 10.23
C GLY A 212 37.19 15.50 10.44
N GLN A 213 37.68 16.15 9.39
CA GLN A 213 37.87 17.61 9.39
C GLN A 213 36.58 18.33 9.78
N PRO A 214 36.65 19.35 10.65
CA PRO A 214 35.47 20.14 11.00
C PRO A 214 34.95 20.83 9.76
N ARG A 215 33.74 20.41 9.31
CA ARG A 215 33.04 21.14 8.26
C ARG A 215 32.61 22.49 8.80
N GLN A 216 33.12 23.57 8.25
CA GLN A 216 32.54 24.90 8.39
C GLN A 216 31.17 24.94 7.73
N SER A 217 30.13 24.65 8.49
CA SER A 217 28.79 25.10 8.13
C SER A 217 28.58 26.45 8.83
N GLY A 218 28.34 27.49 8.05
CA GLY A 218 28.05 28.82 8.59
C GLY A 218 26.82 28.77 9.48
N ALA A 219 27.03 29.11 10.76
CA ALA A 219 26.11 29.24 11.89
C ALA A 219 26.11 28.02 12.84
N GLY A 220 26.96 28.12 13.86
CA GLY A 220 26.89 27.27 15.04
C GLY A 220 28.04 26.25 15.11
N GLN A 221 28.88 26.40 16.14
CA GLN A 221 29.88 25.40 16.49
C GLN A 221 29.20 24.04 16.69
N VAL A 222 29.45 23.10 15.77
CA VAL A 222 29.12 21.69 16.00
C VAL A 222 30.20 21.18 16.96
N VAL A 223 29.88 21.08 18.23
CA VAL A 223 30.69 20.38 19.23
C VAL A 223 30.55 18.89 18.86
N GLN A 224 31.61 18.31 18.31
CA GLN A 224 31.65 16.87 18.08
C GLN A 224 31.81 16.18 19.46
N SER A 225 30.79 15.47 19.87
CA SER A 225 30.89 14.62 21.08
C SER A 225 31.74 13.39 20.76
N PRO A 226 32.71 13.03 21.58
CA PRO A 226 33.46 11.79 21.42
C PRO A 226 32.53 10.57 21.59
N LEU A 227 32.89 9.43 21.01
CA LEU A 227 32.29 8.15 21.38
C LEU A 227 32.98 7.64 22.62
N GLU A 228 32.25 7.48 23.70
CA GLU A 228 32.68 6.85 24.91
C GLU A 228 32.18 5.41 24.99
N LEU A 229 33.07 4.46 25.27
CA LEU A 229 32.72 3.04 25.40
C LEU A 229 33.26 2.53 26.73
N GLY A 230 32.37 2.05 27.61
CA GLY A 230 32.71 1.49 28.91
C GLY A 230 32.41 0.00 29.00
N GLY A 231 33.20 -0.72 29.80
CA GLY A 231 33.00 -2.12 30.12
C GLY A 231 33.66 -2.52 31.45
N SER A 232 33.28 -3.67 32.00
CA SER A 232 33.86 -4.16 33.24
C SER A 232 35.33 -4.62 33.09
N SER A 233 35.65 -5.25 31.95
CA SER A 233 37.00 -5.68 31.60
C SER A 233 37.16 -5.76 30.08
N LEU A 234 38.44 -5.82 29.61
CA LEU A 234 38.74 -6.00 28.18
C LEU A 234 39.85 -7.02 28.04
N THR A 235 39.67 -8.00 27.17
CA THR A 235 40.69 -8.96 26.75
C THR A 235 41.06 -8.70 25.29
N PHE A 236 42.27 -8.29 25.00
CA PHE A 236 42.79 -8.14 23.66
C PHE A 236 43.69 -9.33 23.31
N ARG A 237 43.27 -10.10 22.30
CA ARG A 237 44.05 -11.22 21.76
C ARG A 237 44.70 -10.80 20.45
N ARG A 238 45.97 -10.64 20.50
CA ARG A 238 46.76 -10.09 19.41
C ARG A 238 46.83 -11.01 18.19
N ALA A 239 46.90 -12.32 18.42
CA ALA A 239 46.89 -13.30 17.33
C ALA A 239 45.57 -13.29 16.52
N GLU A 240 44.47 -12.95 17.19
CA GLU A 240 43.12 -12.84 16.57
C GLU A 240 42.82 -11.42 16.10
N LEU A 241 43.55 -10.43 16.54
CA LEU A 241 43.27 -8.99 16.39
C LEU A 241 41.87 -8.62 16.90
N VAL A 242 41.45 -9.21 18.01
CA VAL A 242 40.13 -9.00 18.60
C VAL A 242 40.22 -8.54 20.05
N ALA A 243 39.60 -7.41 20.33
CA ALA A 243 39.41 -6.92 21.69
C ALA A 243 37.97 -7.21 22.14
N ARG A 244 37.81 -8.00 23.22
CA ARG A 244 36.52 -8.36 23.79
C ARG A 244 36.27 -7.58 25.08
N LEU A 245 35.21 -6.78 25.10
CA LEU A 245 34.73 -6.12 26.31
C LEU A 245 33.69 -7.00 26.99
N ALA A 246 33.88 -7.20 28.32
CA ALA A 246 32.85 -7.84 29.14
C ALA A 246 31.92 -6.79 29.75
N GLY A 247 30.68 -7.16 29.91
CA GLY A 247 29.59 -6.25 30.30
C GLY A 247 29.43 -6.04 31.80
N PRO A 248 28.59 -5.05 32.15
CA PRO A 248 27.75 -4.31 31.25
C PRO A 248 28.57 -3.36 30.36
N VAL A 249 28.38 -3.49 29.05
CA VAL A 249 28.99 -2.56 28.07
C VAL A 249 28.02 -1.40 27.84
N GLN A 250 28.56 -0.18 27.91
CA GLN A 250 27.84 1.03 27.63
C GLN A 250 28.62 1.89 26.64
N ALA A 251 27.98 2.27 25.52
CA ALA A 251 28.56 3.26 24.62
C ALA A 251 27.66 4.49 24.57
N GLN A 252 28.25 5.68 24.57
CA GLN A 252 27.53 6.94 24.49
C GLN A 252 28.09 7.83 23.38
N TYR A 253 27.16 8.39 22.58
CA TYR A 253 27.49 9.39 21.59
C TYR A 253 26.40 10.47 21.51
N GLY A 254 26.73 11.64 21.98
CA GLY A 254 25.74 12.73 22.06
C GLY A 254 24.52 12.32 22.89
N ARG A 255 23.35 12.15 22.24
CA ARG A 255 22.10 11.70 22.89
C ARG A 255 21.84 10.20 22.74
N GLN A 256 22.73 9.49 22.08
CA GLN A 256 22.56 8.09 21.77
C GLN A 256 23.33 7.25 22.79
N THR A 257 22.67 6.21 23.26
CA THR A 257 23.26 5.28 24.23
C THR A 257 23.03 3.85 23.71
N LEU A 258 24.13 3.10 23.61
CA LEU A 258 24.09 1.65 23.36
C LEU A 258 24.44 0.93 24.67
N THR A 259 23.64 -0.05 25.05
CA THR A 259 23.90 -0.98 26.13
C THR A 259 23.94 -2.40 25.60
N ALA A 260 24.87 -3.23 26.15
CA ALA A 260 25.01 -4.64 25.78
C ALA A 260 25.66 -5.45 26.92
N GLN A 261 25.57 -6.77 26.84
CA GLN A 261 26.27 -7.64 27.81
C GLN A 261 27.74 -7.83 27.44
N ALA A 262 28.05 -7.81 26.16
CA ALA A 262 29.42 -7.92 25.67
C ALA A 262 29.58 -7.18 24.33
N ALA A 263 30.80 -6.74 24.05
CA ALA A 263 31.18 -6.23 22.74
C ALA A 263 32.54 -6.83 22.32
N ALA A 264 32.68 -7.06 21.00
CA ALA A 264 33.93 -7.47 20.39
C ALA A 264 34.31 -6.47 19.30
N LEU A 265 35.53 -5.95 19.37
CA LEU A 265 36.13 -5.08 18.40
C LEU A 265 37.19 -5.88 17.61
N GLU A 266 36.89 -6.11 16.33
CA GLU A 266 37.85 -6.70 15.40
C GLU A 266 38.72 -5.59 14.80
N LEU A 267 40.00 -5.79 14.81
CA LEU A 267 41.02 -4.83 14.37
C LEU A 267 41.71 -5.34 13.11
N ASP A 268 42.24 -4.42 12.33
CA ASP A 268 43.18 -4.71 11.25
C ASP A 268 44.60 -4.78 11.83
N GLN A 269 45.58 -5.16 11.01
CA GLN A 269 46.98 -5.35 11.40
C GLN A 269 47.65 -4.08 11.94
N ASP A 270 47.15 -2.92 11.57
CA ASP A 270 47.56 -1.60 12.03
C ASP A 270 46.84 -1.10 13.29
N PHE A 271 46.02 -1.99 13.93
CA PHE A 271 45.14 -1.71 15.07
C PHE A 271 43.97 -0.75 14.73
N SER A 272 43.69 -0.55 13.46
CA SER A 272 42.48 0.18 13.07
C SER A 272 41.23 -0.70 13.24
N ALA A 273 40.10 -0.08 13.59
CA ALA A 273 38.85 -0.80 13.77
C ALA A 273 38.30 -1.27 12.39
N ARG A 274 38.02 -2.57 12.26
CA ARG A 274 37.40 -3.20 11.09
C ARG A 274 35.96 -3.46 11.33
N ARG A 275 35.59 -4.02 12.46
CA ARG A 275 34.23 -4.35 12.82
C ARG A 275 34.04 -4.29 14.33
N ILE A 276 32.87 -3.80 14.77
CA ILE A 276 32.45 -3.95 16.16
C ILE A 276 31.16 -4.76 16.20
N VAL A 277 31.02 -5.63 17.21
CA VAL A 277 29.87 -6.49 17.42
C VAL A 277 29.43 -6.38 18.85
N ALA A 278 28.20 -5.95 19.10
CA ALA A 278 27.57 -5.94 20.41
C ALA A 278 26.59 -7.11 20.53
N THR A 279 26.64 -7.86 21.62
CA THR A 279 25.85 -9.07 21.86
C THR A 279 25.26 -9.10 23.27
N GLY A 280 24.29 -10.00 23.46
CA GLY A 280 23.57 -10.14 24.72
C GLY A 280 22.48 -9.10 24.88
N ASN A 281 21.54 -9.11 23.97
CA ASN A 281 20.41 -8.19 23.87
C ASN A 281 20.84 -6.72 23.83
N PRO A 282 21.67 -6.33 22.85
CA PRO A 282 22.06 -4.95 22.71
C PRO A 282 20.84 -4.06 22.47
N GLU A 283 20.82 -2.93 23.17
CA GLU A 283 19.80 -1.89 23.02
C GLU A 283 20.46 -0.57 22.69
N LEU A 284 20.05 0.00 21.58
CA LEU A 284 20.43 1.34 21.16
C LEU A 284 19.25 2.27 21.39
N SER A 285 19.45 3.33 22.15
CA SER A 285 18.42 4.30 22.50
C SER A 285 18.85 5.73 22.18
N GLU A 286 17.88 6.54 21.77
CA GLU A 286 18.03 7.99 21.63
C GLU A 286 16.87 8.70 22.31
N THR A 287 17.18 9.72 23.13
CA THR A 287 16.18 10.56 23.78
C THR A 287 16.41 12.02 23.48
N GLY A 288 15.40 12.70 22.96
CA GLY A 288 15.50 14.10 22.57
C GLY A 288 14.22 14.89 22.84
N ALA A 289 14.26 16.20 22.60
CA ALA A 289 13.10 17.08 22.79
C ALA A 289 11.90 16.72 21.90
N ASN A 290 12.15 16.02 20.78
CA ASN A 290 11.12 15.66 19.80
C ASN A 290 10.62 14.23 19.92
N GLY A 291 11.15 13.46 20.87
CA GLY A 291 10.75 12.06 21.07
C GLY A 291 11.87 11.15 21.51
N SER A 292 11.58 9.86 21.56
CA SER A 292 12.53 8.79 21.87
C SER A 292 12.50 7.73 20.77
N ALA A 293 13.67 7.12 20.53
CA ALA A 293 13.79 5.97 19.63
C ALA A 293 14.60 4.87 20.31
N THR A 294 14.22 3.61 20.12
CA THR A 294 14.96 2.45 20.59
C THR A 294 15.10 1.42 19.49
N LEU A 295 16.23 0.71 19.47
CA LEU A 295 16.45 -0.46 18.62
C LEU A 295 17.08 -1.57 19.45
N THR A 296 16.49 -2.74 19.43
CA THR A 296 17.00 -3.95 20.09
C THR A 296 17.17 -5.06 19.07
N ALA A 297 18.14 -5.94 19.28
CA ALA A 297 18.39 -7.11 18.46
C ALA A 297 19.13 -8.18 19.29
N ASP A 298 19.33 -9.36 18.75
CA ASP A 298 20.21 -10.35 19.37
C ASP A 298 21.68 -9.92 19.22
N GLN A 299 21.99 -9.26 18.09
CA GLN A 299 23.31 -8.74 17.78
C GLN A 299 23.21 -7.43 16.99
N LEU A 300 24.03 -6.44 17.38
CA LEU A 300 24.27 -5.21 16.62
C LEU A 300 25.73 -5.18 16.17
N SER A 301 25.98 -4.91 14.91
CA SER A 301 27.35 -4.80 14.39
C SER A 301 27.49 -3.64 13.40
N ALA A 302 28.72 -3.12 13.34
CA ALA A 302 29.05 -2.14 12.32
C ALA A 302 30.44 -2.43 11.74
N LEU A 303 30.54 -2.24 10.43
CA LEU A 303 31.74 -2.43 9.65
C LEU A 303 32.32 -1.08 9.26
N PHE A 304 33.63 -0.96 9.48
CA PHE A 304 34.37 0.24 9.14
C PHE A 304 34.98 0.15 7.76
N THR A 305 35.09 1.29 7.10
CA THR A 305 35.90 1.46 5.88
C THR A 305 37.38 1.60 6.24
N PRO A 306 38.31 1.42 5.30
CA PRO A 306 39.73 1.63 5.56
C PRO A 306 40.06 3.04 6.09
N ASP A 307 39.24 4.04 5.76
CA ASP A 307 39.42 5.42 6.23
C ASP A 307 38.84 5.65 7.65
N GLY A 308 38.39 4.57 8.31
CA GLY A 308 37.84 4.61 9.68
C GLY A 308 36.41 5.10 9.79
N TRP A 309 35.67 5.17 8.66
CA TRP A 309 34.24 5.48 8.66
C TRP A 309 33.40 4.21 8.71
N ILE A 310 32.18 4.29 9.25
CA ILE A 310 31.27 3.18 9.10
C ILE A 310 30.64 3.22 7.72
N GLY A 311 30.86 2.14 6.99
CA GLY A 311 30.21 1.90 5.72
C GLY A 311 28.91 1.13 5.84
N ARG A 312 28.78 0.34 6.92
CA ARG A 312 27.64 -0.58 7.07
C ARG A 312 27.30 -0.84 8.52
N ALA A 313 26.01 -0.82 8.87
CA ALA A 313 25.51 -1.22 10.16
C ALA A 313 24.46 -2.33 10.00
N ILE A 314 24.50 -3.31 10.90
CA ILE A 314 23.70 -4.51 10.81
C ILE A 314 23.08 -4.80 12.18
N ALA A 315 21.78 -5.14 12.18
CA ALA A 315 21.06 -5.69 13.32
C ALA A 315 20.52 -7.06 12.94
N ASP A 316 20.91 -8.07 13.71
CA ASP A 316 20.58 -9.47 13.46
C ASP A 316 19.82 -10.07 14.63
N GLY A 317 18.78 -10.84 14.28
CA GLY A 317 17.97 -11.62 15.22
C GLY A 317 17.00 -10.78 16.05
N ASN A 318 15.72 -11.12 16.02
CA ASN A 318 14.67 -10.50 16.86
C ASN A 318 14.70 -8.95 16.87
N VAL A 319 15.00 -8.35 15.73
CA VAL A 319 15.15 -6.89 15.62
C VAL A 319 13.83 -6.21 15.94
N ARG A 320 13.86 -5.26 16.87
CA ARG A 320 12.73 -4.42 17.25
C ARG A 320 13.16 -2.97 17.34
N GLY A 321 12.49 -2.13 16.58
CA GLY A 321 12.64 -0.69 16.63
C GLY A 321 11.37 -0.05 17.14
N SER A 322 11.47 0.98 17.97
CA SER A 322 10.34 1.82 18.34
C SER A 322 10.72 3.30 18.27
N HIS A 323 9.76 4.12 17.87
CA HIS A 323 9.92 5.57 17.85
C HIS A 323 8.64 6.22 18.38
N ARG A 324 8.78 7.13 19.35
CA ARG A 324 7.67 7.87 19.95
C ARG A 324 7.91 9.36 19.81
N SER A 325 6.96 10.06 19.18
CA SER A 325 7.06 11.50 18.95
C SER A 325 5.70 12.14 18.78
N GLY A 326 5.41 13.21 19.51
CA GLY A 326 4.23 14.04 19.31
C GLY A 326 2.88 13.32 19.42
N GLY A 327 2.79 12.24 20.22
CA GLY A 327 1.60 11.40 20.34
C GLY A 327 1.46 10.33 19.23
N ALA A 328 2.47 10.15 18.41
CA ALA A 328 2.63 9.02 17.50
C ALA A 328 3.56 7.96 18.10
N GLU A 329 3.23 6.69 17.86
CA GLU A 329 4.03 5.54 18.23
C GLU A 329 4.24 4.68 16.98
N ASP A 330 5.52 4.49 16.62
CA ASP A 330 5.93 3.71 15.46
C ASP A 330 6.78 2.53 15.96
N ASP A 331 6.38 1.31 15.58
CA ASP A 331 7.09 0.08 15.91
C ASP A 331 7.53 -0.64 14.62
N LEU A 332 8.73 -1.22 14.67
CA LEU A 332 9.31 -2.03 13.59
C LEU A 332 9.76 -3.37 14.16
N GLN A 333 9.47 -4.45 13.46
CA GLN A 333 9.97 -5.79 13.72
C GLN A 333 10.58 -6.35 12.44
N ALA A 334 11.73 -7.04 12.57
CA ALA A 334 12.39 -7.73 11.48
C ALA A 334 13.30 -8.84 12.02
N GLY A 335 13.69 -9.79 11.19
CA GLY A 335 14.74 -10.76 11.53
C GLY A 335 16.13 -10.18 11.32
N HIS A 336 16.28 -9.29 10.33
CA HIS A 336 17.53 -8.69 9.90
C HIS A 336 17.32 -7.29 9.37
N LEU A 337 18.18 -6.33 9.77
CA LEU A 337 18.28 -5.00 9.18
C LEU A 337 19.73 -4.72 8.81
N GLU A 338 19.95 -4.19 7.62
CA GLU A 338 21.25 -3.74 7.15
C GLU A 338 21.13 -2.33 6.56
N LEU A 339 21.99 -1.43 7.02
CA LEU A 339 22.09 -0.06 6.52
C LEU A 339 23.44 0.17 5.89
N GLU A 340 23.47 0.45 4.60
CA GLU A 340 24.65 0.98 3.92
C GLU A 340 24.69 2.50 4.03
N LEU A 341 25.92 3.03 4.19
CA LEU A 341 26.18 4.47 4.26
C LEU A 341 27.13 4.89 3.13
N TYR A 342 27.05 6.16 2.77
CA TYR A 342 28.05 6.72 1.85
C TYR A 342 29.41 6.77 2.53
N SER A 343 30.40 6.10 1.93
CA SER A 343 31.76 5.95 2.46
C SER A 343 32.75 7.03 1.97
N ASP A 344 32.45 7.63 0.81
CA ASP A 344 33.28 8.67 0.21
C ASP A 344 32.49 9.96 0.03
N GLY A 345 33.11 11.09 0.27
CA GLY A 345 32.55 12.42 0.03
C GLY A 345 32.55 12.84 -1.45
N SER A 346 32.97 11.95 -2.37
CA SER A 346 33.19 12.25 -3.80
C SER A 346 31.94 12.04 -4.65
N GLY A 347 30.87 11.56 -4.07
CA GLY A 347 29.64 11.17 -4.76
C GLY A 347 28.47 12.10 -4.55
N ARG A 348 27.29 11.54 -4.67
CA ARG A 348 25.99 12.21 -4.53
C ARG A 348 25.56 12.41 -3.08
N GLY A 349 26.33 11.93 -2.07
CA GLY A 349 26.00 12.03 -0.65
C GLY A 349 27.21 12.38 0.21
N ALA A 350 26.96 13.01 1.36
CA ALA A 350 28.00 13.24 2.37
C ALA A 350 28.31 11.93 3.10
N GLN A 351 29.58 11.78 3.47
CA GLN A 351 30.09 10.64 4.21
C GLN A 351 29.26 10.40 5.49
N GLY A 352 28.91 9.14 5.74
CA GLY A 352 28.09 8.76 6.90
C GLY A 352 26.58 8.99 6.75
N GLN A 353 26.10 9.46 5.59
CA GLN A 353 24.66 9.53 5.31
C GLN A 353 24.11 8.17 4.87
N PRO A 354 22.85 7.83 5.20
CA PRO A 354 22.21 6.61 4.73
C PRO A 354 22.12 6.59 3.21
N LYS A 355 22.39 5.43 2.64
CA LYS A 355 22.32 5.17 1.22
C LYS A 355 21.23 4.15 0.90
N LEU A 356 21.27 3.00 1.57
CA LEU A 356 20.38 1.89 1.35
C LEU A 356 20.11 1.18 2.68
N LEU A 357 18.84 0.96 2.98
CA LEU A 357 18.38 0.10 4.07
C LEU A 357 17.76 -1.15 3.47
N THR A 358 18.20 -2.32 3.90
CA THR A 358 17.53 -3.59 3.62
C THR A 358 16.98 -4.17 4.90
N ALA A 359 15.77 -4.74 4.83
CA ALA A 359 15.13 -5.42 5.93
C ALA A 359 14.57 -6.76 5.47
N SER A 360 14.72 -7.80 6.28
CA SER A 360 14.25 -9.15 5.95
C SER A 360 13.93 -9.98 7.18
N GLY A 361 13.39 -11.21 6.94
CA GLY A 361 13.06 -12.12 8.03
C GLY A 361 11.73 -11.81 8.71
N GLY A 362 10.72 -11.40 7.92
CA GLY A 362 9.40 -11.04 8.43
C GLY A 362 9.36 -9.62 8.97
N VAL A 363 9.27 -8.66 8.04
CA VAL A 363 9.21 -7.23 8.36
C VAL A 363 7.77 -6.84 8.67
N ARG A 364 7.56 -6.31 9.86
CA ARG A 364 6.29 -5.73 10.29
C ARG A 364 6.53 -4.34 10.85
N ALA A 365 5.83 -3.38 10.28
CA ALA A 365 5.86 -2.00 10.72
C ALA A 365 4.46 -1.55 11.14
N THR A 366 4.33 -0.98 12.34
CA THR A 366 3.05 -0.47 12.87
C THR A 366 3.21 0.99 13.27
N SER A 367 2.28 1.83 12.84
CA SER A 367 2.20 3.24 13.24
C SER A 367 0.86 3.53 13.86
N LEU A 368 0.86 4.08 15.07
CA LEU A 368 -0.32 4.52 15.79
C LEU A 368 -0.24 6.04 15.97
N ALA A 369 -1.17 6.79 15.40
CA ALA A 369 -1.24 8.21 15.63
C ALA A 369 -2.68 8.73 15.49
N GLN A 370 -3.11 9.61 16.40
CA GLN A 370 -4.44 10.22 16.45
C GLN A 370 -5.61 9.21 16.36
N GLY A 371 -5.41 8.00 16.93
CA GLY A 371 -6.40 6.92 16.93
C GLY A 371 -6.48 6.08 15.66
N SER A 372 -5.68 6.37 14.63
CA SER A 372 -5.54 5.50 13.45
C SER A 372 -4.33 4.59 13.61
N THR A 373 -4.49 3.34 13.19
CA THR A 373 -3.42 2.35 13.17
C THR A 373 -3.11 1.98 11.72
N HIS A 374 -1.85 1.99 11.39
CA HIS A 374 -1.34 1.53 10.10
C HIS A 374 -0.36 0.40 10.34
N THR A 375 -0.55 -0.71 9.64
CA THR A 375 0.34 -1.87 9.70
C THR A 375 0.80 -2.22 8.28
N PHE A 376 2.09 -2.36 8.12
CA PHE A 376 2.73 -2.81 6.89
C PHE A 376 3.45 -4.14 7.17
N GLU A 377 3.29 -5.12 6.30
CA GLU A 377 3.89 -6.43 6.43
C GLU A 377 4.48 -6.90 5.10
N THR A 378 5.70 -7.43 5.15
CA THR A 378 6.37 -8.12 4.04
C THR A 378 7.45 -9.06 4.61
N SER A 379 7.96 -9.98 3.82
CA SER A 379 9.11 -10.78 4.25
C SER A 379 10.45 -10.09 4.00
N ALA A 380 10.53 -9.17 3.03
CA ALA A 380 11.74 -8.41 2.75
C ALA A 380 11.43 -7.10 1.99
N LEU A 381 12.20 -6.05 2.26
CA LEU A 381 12.15 -4.76 1.60
C LEU A 381 13.51 -4.08 1.50
N GLU A 382 13.61 -3.09 0.65
CA GLU A 382 14.71 -2.13 0.56
C GLU A 382 14.17 -0.69 0.57
N VAL A 383 14.96 0.22 1.17
CA VAL A 383 14.70 1.66 1.15
C VAL A 383 15.94 2.39 0.69
N THR A 384 15.84 3.10 -0.42
CA THR A 384 16.89 4.00 -0.88
C THR A 384 16.69 5.39 -0.30
N PHE A 385 17.80 6.09 -0.04
CA PHE A 385 17.78 7.43 0.53
C PHE A 385 18.36 8.45 -0.45
N ALA A 386 17.69 9.59 -0.57
CA ALA A 386 18.23 10.74 -1.24
C ALA A 386 19.19 11.48 -0.28
N PRO A 387 20.42 11.79 -0.73
CA PRO A 387 21.40 12.48 0.11
C PRO A 387 20.96 13.93 0.39
N ALA A 388 21.48 14.50 1.47
CA ALA A 388 21.27 15.92 1.79
C ALA A 388 21.85 16.82 0.68
N THR A 389 21.04 17.76 0.21
CA THR A 389 21.43 18.77 -0.79
C THR A 389 21.01 20.16 -0.36
N GLY A 390 21.98 21.06 -0.17
CA GLY A 390 21.67 22.44 0.27
C GLY A 390 20.96 22.48 1.63
N THR A 391 19.71 22.93 1.65
CA THR A 391 18.86 22.99 2.86
C THR A 391 18.00 21.75 3.06
N THR A 392 17.98 20.82 2.11
CA THR A 392 17.18 19.60 2.19
C THR A 392 17.95 18.52 2.96
N PRO A 393 17.42 17.99 4.06
CA PRO A 393 18.05 16.90 4.80
C PRO A 393 17.97 15.59 4.03
N THR A 394 18.77 14.61 4.40
CA THR A 394 18.65 13.23 3.93
C THR A 394 17.25 12.69 4.27
N HIS A 395 16.60 12.06 3.29
CA HIS A 395 15.27 11.51 3.41
C HIS A 395 15.13 10.21 2.62
N ALA A 396 14.13 9.39 2.94
CA ALA A 396 13.79 8.25 2.11
C ALA A 396 13.35 8.75 0.73
N ASP A 397 13.80 8.08 -0.33
CA ASP A 397 13.42 8.35 -1.72
C ASP A 397 12.41 7.31 -2.20
N LEU A 398 12.79 6.04 -2.11
CA LEU A 398 11.98 4.93 -2.59
C LEU A 398 12.06 3.75 -1.61
N LEU A 399 10.91 3.25 -1.21
CA LEU A 399 10.76 1.93 -0.57
C LEU A 399 10.27 0.95 -1.64
N ARG A 400 10.90 -0.22 -1.72
CA ARG A 400 10.50 -1.32 -2.59
C ARG A 400 10.42 -2.61 -1.79
N THR A 401 9.34 -3.37 -1.97
CA THR A 401 9.25 -4.71 -1.40
C THR A 401 9.91 -5.73 -2.33
N LEU A 402 10.61 -6.67 -1.74
CA LEU A 402 11.27 -7.77 -2.44
C LEU A 402 10.45 -9.07 -2.39
N ALA A 403 9.29 -9.00 -1.76
CA ALA A 403 8.37 -10.10 -1.55
C ALA A 403 6.93 -9.54 -1.44
N PRO A 404 5.90 -10.41 -1.49
CA PRO A 404 4.52 -10.00 -1.29
C PRO A 404 4.33 -9.17 -0.03
N ALA A 405 3.50 -8.13 -0.12
CA ALA A 405 3.29 -7.21 0.97
C ALA A 405 1.82 -6.90 1.21
N SER A 406 1.52 -6.48 2.43
CA SER A 406 0.20 -5.98 2.80
C SER A 406 0.31 -4.68 3.59
N ILE A 407 -0.63 -3.78 3.34
CA ILE A 407 -0.84 -2.56 4.11
C ILE A 407 -2.24 -2.61 4.69
N GLN A 408 -2.35 -2.51 5.99
CA GLN A 408 -3.63 -2.41 6.68
C GLN A 408 -3.69 -1.08 7.41
N TRP A 409 -4.79 -0.36 7.27
CA TRP A 409 -5.04 0.86 8.02
C TRP A 409 -6.45 0.90 8.57
N THR A 410 -6.56 1.42 9.79
CA THR A 410 -7.81 1.60 10.50
C THR A 410 -8.01 3.09 10.75
N ASP A 411 -9.02 3.66 10.15
CA ASP A 411 -9.40 5.05 10.40
C ASP A 411 -10.48 5.11 11.46
N PRO A 412 -10.30 5.95 12.52
CA PRO A 412 -11.36 6.16 13.49
C PRO A 412 -12.56 6.87 12.84
N SER A 413 -13.75 6.54 13.26
CA SER A 413 -14.97 7.19 12.78
C SER A 413 -14.89 8.70 12.99
N ARG A 414 -14.92 9.47 11.90
CA ARG A 414 -15.11 10.93 11.95
C ARG A 414 -16.58 11.25 12.13
N GLY A 415 -17.03 11.45 13.34
CA GLY A 415 -18.41 11.84 13.60
C GLY A 415 -18.60 12.45 14.98
N SER A 416 -18.78 13.78 15.01
CA SER A 416 -19.37 14.45 16.16
C SER A 416 -20.85 14.05 16.23
N GLY A 417 -21.22 13.18 17.15
CA GLY A 417 -22.59 13.13 17.68
C GLY A 417 -23.53 12.03 17.22
N SER A 418 -23.09 10.93 16.62
CA SER A 418 -23.96 9.76 16.43
C SER A 418 -23.27 8.51 16.99
N ALA A 419 -23.78 8.00 18.08
CA ALA A 419 -23.39 6.71 18.64
C ALA A 419 -23.67 5.61 17.60
N GLY A 420 -22.62 5.05 16.98
CA GLY A 420 -22.75 3.91 16.07
C GLY A 420 -21.82 3.84 14.85
N GLN A 421 -21.01 4.85 14.55
CA GLN A 421 -20.07 4.72 13.43
C GLN A 421 -18.82 3.95 13.90
N GLN A 422 -18.64 2.74 13.37
CA GLN A 422 -17.46 1.91 13.61
C GLN A 422 -16.29 2.37 12.73
N ALA A 423 -15.05 2.09 13.21
CA ALA A 423 -13.84 2.37 12.45
C ALA A 423 -13.83 1.63 11.11
N THR A 424 -13.32 2.30 10.08
CA THR A 424 -13.11 1.68 8.76
C THR A 424 -11.74 1.01 8.73
N ASN A 425 -11.71 -0.27 8.41
CA ASN A 425 -10.49 -1.05 8.22
C ASN A 425 -10.31 -1.32 6.73
N THR A 426 -9.17 -0.91 6.17
CA THR A 426 -8.81 -1.18 4.78
C THR A 426 -7.53 -2.00 4.72
N ASN A 427 -7.52 -3.03 3.89
CA ASN A 427 -6.39 -3.92 3.67
C ASN A 427 -6.06 -3.93 2.16
N LEU A 428 -4.84 -3.55 1.81
CA LEU A 428 -4.26 -3.60 0.48
C LEU A 428 -3.19 -4.69 0.44
N LYS A 429 -3.25 -5.58 -0.54
CA LYS A 429 -2.26 -6.64 -0.77
C LYS A 429 -1.74 -6.56 -2.20
N GLY A 430 -0.46 -6.87 -2.39
CA GLY A 430 0.17 -6.96 -3.70
C GLY A 430 1.41 -7.86 -3.69
N GLN A 431 1.78 -8.40 -4.84
CA GLN A 431 3.03 -9.18 -4.96
C GLN A 431 4.26 -8.27 -4.87
N THR A 432 4.14 -7.05 -5.37
CA THR A 432 5.17 -6.02 -5.25
C THR A 432 4.52 -4.72 -4.80
N MET A 433 5.23 -3.94 -3.98
CA MET A 433 4.83 -2.60 -3.60
C MET A 433 6.03 -1.67 -3.61
N GLU A 434 5.83 -0.48 -4.15
CA GLU A 434 6.79 0.62 -4.13
C GLU A 434 6.13 1.85 -3.52
N ALA A 435 6.85 2.59 -2.68
CA ALA A 435 6.40 3.86 -2.13
C ALA A 435 7.46 4.93 -2.35
N ARG A 436 7.06 6.08 -2.91
CA ARG A 436 7.90 7.25 -3.11
C ARG A 436 7.66 8.28 -2.04
N PHE A 437 8.71 8.97 -1.66
CA PHE A 437 8.68 9.96 -0.59
C PHE A 437 9.17 11.32 -1.08
N ASN A 438 8.66 12.36 -0.45
CA ASN A 438 9.17 13.72 -0.65
C ASN A 438 10.27 14.06 0.37
N ALA A 439 10.87 15.24 0.23
CA ALA A 439 11.92 15.76 1.13
C ALA A 439 11.52 15.89 2.61
N ARG A 440 10.25 15.71 2.95
CA ARG A 440 9.73 15.70 4.33
C ARG A 440 9.45 14.27 4.83
N ASN A 441 9.90 13.25 4.11
CA ASN A 441 9.59 11.85 4.35
C ASN A 441 8.07 11.53 4.33
N GLN A 442 7.30 12.26 3.52
CA GLN A 442 5.88 11.97 3.30
C GLN A 442 5.74 11.13 2.04
N VAL A 443 4.90 10.11 2.11
CA VAL A 443 4.54 9.31 0.94
C VAL A 443 3.81 10.21 -0.06
N THR A 444 4.25 10.19 -1.31
CA THR A 444 3.62 10.89 -2.43
C THR A 444 2.90 9.95 -3.38
N GLU A 445 3.38 8.73 -3.49
CA GLU A 445 2.87 7.72 -4.40
C GLU A 445 3.08 6.31 -3.81
N ILE A 446 2.11 5.44 -3.99
CA ILE A 446 2.23 4.00 -3.76
C ILE A 446 1.85 3.30 -5.06
N HIS A 447 2.73 2.46 -5.54
CA HIS A 447 2.49 1.53 -6.64
C HIS A 447 2.45 0.11 -6.10
N ALA A 448 1.37 -0.64 -6.42
CA ALA A 448 1.26 -2.06 -6.11
C ALA A 448 1.03 -2.85 -7.39
N GLY A 449 1.64 -4.01 -7.51
CA GLY A 449 1.60 -4.83 -8.73
C GLY A 449 1.61 -6.33 -8.49
N GLY A 450 1.45 -7.06 -9.59
CA GLY A 450 1.47 -8.53 -9.60
C GLY A 450 0.19 -9.18 -9.07
N GLY A 451 -0.94 -8.50 -9.19
CA GLY A 451 -2.21 -8.86 -8.57
C GLY A 451 -2.41 -8.11 -7.26
N VAL A 452 -3.39 -7.23 -7.25
CA VAL A 452 -3.69 -6.35 -6.13
C VAL A 452 -5.09 -6.63 -5.63
N ASP A 453 -5.22 -6.83 -4.33
CA ASP A 453 -6.50 -6.98 -3.64
C ASP A 453 -6.68 -5.86 -2.61
N VAL A 454 -7.83 -5.21 -2.64
CA VAL A 454 -8.24 -4.19 -1.66
C VAL A 454 -9.52 -4.64 -0.99
N LEU A 455 -9.50 -4.74 0.33
CA LEU A 455 -10.67 -5.05 1.14
C LEU A 455 -10.93 -3.91 2.13
N GLN A 456 -12.11 -3.34 2.10
CA GLN A 456 -12.54 -2.29 3.02
C GLN A 456 -13.76 -2.75 3.83
N ASN A 457 -13.65 -2.72 5.16
CA ASN A 457 -14.70 -3.08 6.11
C ASN A 457 -15.03 -1.86 7.00
N SER A 458 -16.29 -1.48 7.08
CA SER A 458 -16.76 -0.38 7.94
C SER A 458 -17.75 -0.84 9.03
N GLY A 459 -17.83 -2.12 9.30
CA GLY A 459 -18.64 -2.72 10.37
C GLY A 459 -20.16 -2.66 10.21
N THR A 460 -20.70 -1.58 9.69
CA THR A 460 -22.15 -1.36 9.50
C THR A 460 -22.61 -1.50 8.05
N THR A 461 -21.71 -1.42 7.09
CA THR A 461 -21.97 -1.59 5.67
C THR A 461 -21.33 -2.88 5.16
N PRO A 462 -21.88 -3.48 4.09
CA PRO A 462 -21.22 -4.62 3.45
C PRO A 462 -19.77 -4.32 3.09
N PRO A 463 -18.88 -5.31 3.17
CA PRO A 463 -17.50 -5.14 2.76
C PRO A 463 -17.41 -4.74 1.29
N ARG A 464 -16.44 -3.88 1.00
CA ARG A 464 -16.06 -3.50 -0.36
C ARG A 464 -14.78 -4.21 -0.72
N GLU A 465 -14.80 -4.89 -1.82
CA GLU A 465 -13.68 -5.62 -2.36
C GLU A 465 -13.34 -5.08 -3.74
N SER A 466 -12.07 -4.86 -4.02
CA SER A 466 -11.64 -4.63 -5.39
C SER A 466 -10.34 -5.38 -5.67
N SER A 467 -10.19 -5.86 -6.90
CA SER A 467 -8.97 -6.50 -7.37
C SER A 467 -8.58 -5.97 -8.75
N SER A 468 -7.28 -6.02 -9.05
CA SER A 468 -6.70 -5.55 -10.31
C SER A 468 -5.29 -6.12 -10.51
N GLN A 469 -4.66 -5.88 -11.66
CA GLN A 469 -3.26 -6.25 -11.88
C GLN A 469 -2.31 -5.26 -11.19
N THR A 470 -2.62 -3.96 -11.29
CA THR A 470 -1.83 -2.89 -10.65
C THR A 470 -2.72 -1.85 -10.01
N LEU A 471 -2.18 -1.17 -8.99
CA LEU A 471 -2.80 -0.05 -8.32
C LEU A 471 -1.76 1.06 -8.12
N ASP A 472 -2.13 2.29 -8.48
CA ASP A 472 -1.36 3.51 -8.26
C ASP A 472 -2.18 4.45 -7.35
N ALA A 473 -1.65 4.79 -6.19
CA ALA A 473 -2.27 5.73 -5.26
C ALA A 473 -1.40 6.97 -5.09
N HIS A 474 -1.98 8.14 -5.32
CA HIS A 474 -1.33 9.43 -5.16
C HIS A 474 -1.79 10.12 -3.89
N PHE A 475 -0.87 10.82 -3.23
CA PHE A 475 -1.11 11.49 -1.96
C PHE A 475 -0.82 12.99 -2.07
N ASP A 476 -1.63 13.80 -1.41
CA ASP A 476 -1.46 15.24 -1.34
C ASP A 476 -0.40 15.64 -0.29
N SER A 477 -0.08 16.94 -0.22
CA SER A 477 0.88 17.47 0.76
C SER A 477 0.43 17.34 2.23
N ALA A 478 -0.85 16.97 2.44
CA ALA A 478 -1.40 16.65 3.74
C ALA A 478 -1.32 15.13 4.04
N GLY A 479 -0.74 14.30 3.12
CA GLY A 479 -0.60 12.85 3.22
C GLY A 479 -1.92 12.10 3.13
N GLN A 480 -2.94 12.75 2.55
CA GLN A 480 -4.20 12.10 2.25
C GLN A 480 -4.17 11.65 0.79
N TRP A 481 -4.71 10.47 0.50
CA TRP A 481 -4.83 10.04 -0.88
C TRP A 481 -5.68 11.05 -1.67
N SER A 482 -5.25 11.43 -2.84
CA SER A 482 -5.93 12.34 -3.75
C SER A 482 -6.61 11.61 -4.89
N ALA A 483 -5.94 10.62 -5.44
CA ALA A 483 -6.45 9.75 -6.48
C ALA A 483 -5.92 8.32 -6.31
N VAL A 484 -6.74 7.34 -6.69
CA VAL A 484 -6.34 5.93 -6.79
C VAL A 484 -6.73 5.44 -8.17
N GLU A 485 -5.79 4.84 -8.86
CA GLU A 485 -5.99 4.23 -10.16
C GLU A 485 -5.71 2.73 -10.08
N GLN A 486 -6.63 1.91 -10.59
CA GLN A 486 -6.44 0.49 -10.79
C GLN A 486 -6.47 0.15 -12.27
N ASN A 487 -5.53 -0.68 -12.71
CA ASN A 487 -5.40 -1.09 -14.10
C ASN A 487 -5.29 -2.61 -14.22
N GLY A 488 -5.83 -3.12 -15.31
CA GLY A 488 -5.80 -4.53 -15.67
C GLY A 488 -6.84 -5.36 -14.91
N ASP A 489 -7.94 -5.67 -15.61
CA ASP A 489 -9.00 -6.57 -15.14
C ASP A 489 -9.55 -6.20 -13.75
N VAL A 490 -9.98 -4.95 -13.62
CA VAL A 490 -10.51 -4.42 -12.36
C VAL A 490 -11.85 -5.06 -12.05
N HIS A 491 -11.95 -5.70 -10.92
CA HIS A 491 -13.18 -6.23 -10.35
C HIS A 491 -13.52 -5.48 -9.06
N TYR A 492 -14.74 -5.06 -8.93
CA TYR A 492 -15.27 -4.42 -7.72
C TYR A 492 -16.52 -5.16 -7.26
N ARG A 493 -16.66 -5.33 -5.94
CA ARG A 493 -17.83 -5.93 -5.30
C ARG A 493 -18.22 -5.18 -4.04
N GLU A 494 -19.52 -4.93 -3.88
CA GLU A 494 -20.12 -4.38 -2.66
C GLU A 494 -21.54 -4.98 -2.50
N ALA A 495 -21.73 -5.84 -1.53
CA ALA A 495 -22.99 -6.59 -1.35
C ALA A 495 -23.40 -7.38 -2.60
N ASP A 496 -24.55 -7.04 -3.17
CA ASP A 496 -25.13 -7.59 -4.40
C ASP A 496 -24.65 -6.89 -5.68
N ARG A 497 -23.76 -5.89 -5.54
CA ARG A 497 -23.25 -5.10 -6.66
C ARG A 497 -21.87 -5.53 -7.04
N SER A 498 -21.64 -5.57 -8.34
CA SER A 498 -20.32 -5.79 -8.90
C SER A 498 -20.08 -4.88 -10.10
N ALA A 499 -18.81 -4.55 -10.32
CA ALA A 499 -18.37 -3.84 -11.52
C ALA A 499 -17.09 -4.49 -12.05
N GLN A 500 -16.94 -4.50 -13.36
CA GLN A 500 -15.74 -4.96 -14.06
C GLN A 500 -15.36 -3.92 -15.11
N ALA A 501 -14.06 -3.61 -15.17
CA ALA A 501 -13.52 -2.69 -16.17
C ALA A 501 -12.03 -2.94 -16.38
N PRO A 502 -11.44 -2.62 -17.54
CA PRO A 502 -9.99 -2.61 -17.72
C PRO A 502 -9.27 -1.60 -16.82
N ARG A 503 -9.92 -0.47 -16.48
CA ARG A 503 -9.35 0.60 -15.66
C ARG A 503 -10.40 1.25 -14.78
N ALA A 504 -10.01 1.60 -13.54
CA ALA A 504 -10.83 2.35 -12.59
C ALA A 504 -10.01 3.49 -11.95
N ILE A 505 -10.64 4.66 -11.79
CA ILE A 505 -10.04 5.84 -11.18
C ILE A 505 -10.97 6.35 -10.10
N TRP A 506 -10.48 6.47 -8.88
CA TRP A 506 -11.15 7.13 -7.77
C TRP A 506 -10.52 8.50 -7.56
N ASP A 507 -11.29 9.55 -7.72
CA ASP A 507 -10.88 10.93 -7.46
C ASP A 507 -11.58 11.42 -6.18
N ARG A 508 -10.78 11.76 -5.19
CA ARG A 508 -11.29 12.20 -3.89
C ARG A 508 -11.88 13.61 -3.93
N ALA A 509 -11.23 14.51 -4.67
CA ALA A 509 -11.66 15.91 -4.73
C ALA A 509 -12.99 16.04 -5.47
N ALA A 510 -13.17 15.29 -6.54
CA ALA A 510 -14.40 15.21 -7.30
C ALA A 510 -15.45 14.30 -6.66
N SER A 511 -15.09 13.48 -5.66
CA SER A 511 -15.93 12.43 -5.08
C SER A 511 -16.48 11.48 -6.14
N THR A 512 -15.67 11.14 -7.14
CA THR A 512 -16.08 10.30 -8.27
C THR A 512 -15.29 9.01 -8.39
N THR A 513 -15.97 8.00 -8.93
CA THR A 513 -15.35 6.77 -9.42
C THR A 513 -15.61 6.66 -10.91
N THR A 514 -14.56 6.62 -11.71
CA THR A 514 -14.62 6.49 -13.16
C THR A 514 -14.12 5.12 -13.59
N LEU A 515 -14.93 4.37 -14.31
CA LEU A 515 -14.60 3.09 -14.92
C LEU A 515 -14.48 3.26 -16.43
N LEU A 516 -13.46 2.67 -17.05
CA LEU A 516 -13.09 2.91 -18.45
C LEU A 516 -12.77 1.62 -19.19
N GLY A 517 -13.08 1.61 -20.51
CA GLY A 517 -12.56 0.63 -21.47
C GLY A 517 -13.47 -0.59 -21.69
N GLY A 518 -14.77 -0.42 -21.58
CA GLY A 518 -15.74 -1.52 -21.67
C GLY A 518 -16.11 -2.03 -20.29
N VAL A 519 -17.05 -1.33 -19.69
CA VAL A 519 -17.47 -1.51 -18.30
C VAL A 519 -18.68 -2.42 -18.24
N THR A 520 -18.70 -3.32 -17.27
CA THR A 520 -19.88 -4.10 -16.89
C THR A 520 -20.22 -3.81 -15.45
N ILE A 521 -21.44 -3.36 -15.18
CA ILE A 521 -21.98 -3.21 -13.82
C ILE A 521 -23.13 -4.17 -13.66
N SER A 522 -23.24 -4.81 -12.53
CA SER A 522 -24.36 -5.68 -12.18
C SER A 522 -24.80 -5.42 -10.75
N ASP A 523 -26.13 -5.47 -10.56
CA ASP A 523 -26.75 -5.56 -9.24
C ASP A 523 -27.68 -6.79 -9.19
N ALA A 524 -28.52 -6.89 -8.17
CA ALA A 524 -29.45 -8.02 -7.99
C ALA A 524 -30.47 -8.13 -9.14
N THR A 525 -30.74 -7.05 -9.87
CA THR A 525 -31.84 -6.94 -10.83
C THR A 525 -31.36 -6.67 -12.25
N THR A 526 -30.25 -5.98 -12.43
CA THR A 526 -29.81 -5.49 -13.73
C THR A 526 -28.32 -5.72 -13.98
N ARG A 527 -27.98 -5.84 -15.27
CA ARG A 527 -26.63 -5.78 -15.78
C ARG A 527 -26.53 -4.71 -16.84
N THR A 528 -25.64 -3.77 -16.64
CA THR A 528 -25.38 -2.67 -17.58
C THR A 528 -23.96 -2.75 -18.13
N THR A 529 -23.82 -2.64 -19.44
CA THR A 529 -22.51 -2.48 -20.10
C THR A 529 -22.42 -1.11 -20.77
N ALA A 530 -21.25 -0.50 -20.76
CA ALA A 530 -20.95 0.80 -21.37
C ALA A 530 -19.46 0.94 -21.68
N GLN A 531 -19.05 1.95 -22.46
CA GLN A 531 -17.63 2.24 -22.65
C GLN A 531 -17.00 2.93 -21.44
N THR A 532 -17.75 3.83 -20.82
CA THR A 532 -17.35 4.60 -19.67
C THR A 532 -18.49 4.68 -18.66
N VAL A 533 -18.16 4.59 -17.38
CA VAL A 533 -19.13 4.82 -16.30
C VAL A 533 -18.50 5.72 -15.25
N VAL A 534 -19.20 6.77 -14.86
CA VAL A 534 -18.84 7.69 -13.79
C VAL A 534 -19.89 7.59 -12.69
N PHE A 535 -19.45 7.28 -11.50
CA PHE A 535 -20.28 7.25 -10.31
C PHE A 535 -19.90 8.40 -9.37
N ALA A 536 -20.84 9.33 -9.10
CA ALA A 536 -20.69 10.40 -8.13
C ALA A 536 -21.15 9.90 -6.75
N GLN A 537 -20.22 9.79 -5.80
CA GLN A 537 -20.47 9.14 -4.50
C GLN A 537 -21.33 10.02 -3.57
N ASP A 538 -21.24 11.33 -3.70
CA ASP A 538 -21.98 12.33 -2.90
C ASP A 538 -23.47 12.37 -3.24
N THR A 539 -23.79 12.29 -4.53
CA THR A 539 -25.17 12.35 -5.05
C THR A 539 -25.79 10.97 -5.29
N GLY A 540 -24.98 9.91 -5.33
CA GLY A 540 -25.43 8.58 -5.74
C GLY A 540 -25.82 8.48 -7.21
N ARG A 541 -25.36 9.43 -8.06
CA ARG A 541 -25.65 9.49 -9.50
C ARG A 541 -24.62 8.66 -10.28
N LEU A 542 -25.13 7.84 -11.18
CA LEU A 542 -24.36 7.08 -12.15
C LEU A 542 -24.58 7.67 -13.54
N ASN A 543 -23.50 7.91 -14.25
CA ASN A 543 -23.53 8.29 -15.68
C ASN A 543 -22.75 7.24 -16.47
N ALA A 544 -23.40 6.57 -17.42
CA ALA A 544 -22.79 5.60 -18.31
C ALA A 544 -22.89 6.12 -19.75
N GLU A 545 -21.80 6.04 -20.50
CA GLU A 545 -21.66 6.57 -21.84
C GLU A 545 -21.03 5.56 -22.80
N GLY A 546 -21.50 5.61 -24.06
CA GLY A 546 -20.97 4.82 -25.16
C GLY A 546 -21.51 3.39 -25.19
N GLN A 547 -22.42 3.13 -26.17
CA GLN A 547 -23.00 1.80 -26.39
C GLN A 547 -23.61 1.16 -25.14
N VAL A 548 -24.37 1.95 -24.40
CA VAL A 548 -25.03 1.48 -23.19
C VAL A 548 -26.03 0.36 -23.53
N LEU A 549 -25.89 -0.76 -22.83
CA LEU A 549 -26.86 -1.86 -22.86
C LEU A 549 -27.17 -2.25 -21.41
N THR A 550 -28.43 -2.07 -21.01
CA THR A 550 -28.93 -2.59 -19.73
C THR A 550 -29.82 -3.79 -19.99
N ALA A 551 -29.54 -4.91 -19.32
CA ALA A 551 -30.36 -6.11 -19.34
C ALA A 551 -30.88 -6.42 -17.94
N GLU A 552 -32.14 -6.72 -17.80
CA GLU A 552 -32.73 -7.24 -16.58
C GLU A 552 -32.30 -8.70 -16.36
N ILE A 553 -31.87 -9.03 -15.11
CA ILE A 553 -31.41 -10.38 -14.74
C ILE A 553 -32.28 -11.01 -13.67
N ALA A 554 -33.20 -10.26 -13.04
CA ALA A 554 -34.03 -10.74 -11.95
C ALA A 554 -35.13 -11.69 -12.45
N GLU A 555 -35.34 -12.78 -11.72
CA GLU A 555 -36.50 -13.66 -11.85
C GLU A 555 -37.57 -13.25 -10.80
N GLY A 556 -38.81 -12.94 -11.25
CA GLY A 556 -39.94 -12.70 -10.33
C GLY A 556 -40.64 -11.33 -10.48
N ASN A 557 -41.46 -10.95 -9.46
CA ASN A 557 -42.38 -9.80 -9.49
C ASN A 557 -41.77 -8.40 -9.40
N GLN A 558 -40.44 -8.27 -9.39
CA GLN A 558 -39.77 -6.96 -9.28
C GLN A 558 -39.21 -6.45 -10.63
N ARG A 559 -39.95 -6.65 -11.72
CA ARG A 559 -39.51 -6.27 -13.06
C ARG A 559 -39.95 -4.87 -13.43
N VAL A 560 -39.08 -4.14 -14.10
CA VAL A 560 -39.41 -2.84 -14.76
C VAL A 560 -39.98 -3.14 -16.15
N GLY A 561 -41.26 -2.90 -16.33
CA GLY A 561 -41.93 -3.13 -17.62
C GLY A 561 -42.35 -4.60 -17.83
N ASN A 562 -43.56 -4.98 -17.37
CA ASN A 562 -44.08 -6.34 -17.57
C ASN A 562 -44.73 -6.50 -18.95
N PHE A 563 -43.99 -6.23 -20.05
CA PHE A 563 -44.50 -6.46 -21.41
C PHE A 563 -44.44 -7.94 -21.81
N SER A 564 -43.52 -8.71 -21.26
CA SER A 564 -43.47 -10.17 -21.47
C SER A 564 -42.78 -10.85 -20.28
N SER A 565 -42.74 -12.17 -20.25
CA SER A 565 -41.94 -12.97 -19.31
C SER A 565 -40.44 -12.95 -19.62
N GLU A 566 -40.05 -12.48 -20.80
CA GLU A 566 -38.67 -12.33 -21.20
C GLU A 566 -38.03 -11.14 -20.52
N GLN A 567 -36.72 -11.19 -20.39
CA GLN A 567 -35.92 -10.14 -19.77
C GLN A 567 -35.94 -8.86 -20.61
N ALA A 568 -36.21 -7.74 -19.96
CA ALA A 568 -36.15 -6.43 -20.64
C ALA A 568 -34.70 -6.08 -20.95
N ARG A 569 -34.49 -5.46 -22.11
CA ARG A 569 -33.20 -4.92 -22.56
C ARG A 569 -33.38 -3.49 -23.04
N ILE A 570 -32.42 -2.64 -22.67
CA ILE A 570 -32.42 -1.24 -23.07
C ILE A 570 -31.06 -0.90 -23.64
N THR A 571 -31.04 -0.31 -24.85
CA THR A 571 -29.85 0.29 -25.43
C THR A 571 -29.99 1.78 -25.56
N ALA A 572 -28.89 2.52 -25.37
CA ALA A 572 -28.82 3.97 -25.56
C ALA A 572 -27.37 4.42 -25.77
N ASP A 573 -27.17 5.68 -26.13
CA ASP A 573 -25.83 6.27 -26.15
C ASP A 573 -25.37 6.67 -24.76
N GLN A 574 -26.34 7.05 -23.90
CA GLN A 574 -26.09 7.47 -22.51
C GLN A 574 -27.18 6.94 -21.56
N LEU A 575 -26.74 6.62 -20.32
CA LEU A 575 -27.62 6.33 -19.18
C LEU A 575 -27.24 7.24 -18.02
N ILE A 576 -28.22 7.87 -17.41
CA ILE A 576 -28.12 8.55 -16.14
C ILE A 576 -29.05 7.86 -15.15
N ALA A 577 -28.51 7.30 -14.07
CA ALA A 577 -29.30 6.68 -13.01
C ALA A 577 -29.06 7.40 -11.69
N GLU A 578 -30.15 7.65 -10.96
CA GLU A 578 -30.13 8.34 -9.67
C GLU A 578 -30.70 7.42 -8.58
N ARG A 579 -29.85 7.06 -7.64
CA ARG A 579 -30.22 6.12 -6.56
C ARG A 579 -31.32 6.66 -5.65
N GLY A 580 -31.27 7.95 -5.32
CA GLY A 580 -32.21 8.59 -4.40
C GLY A 580 -33.64 8.67 -4.92
N THR A 581 -33.78 8.88 -6.24
CA THR A 581 -35.09 8.99 -6.90
C THR A 581 -35.56 7.68 -7.52
N GLN A 582 -34.73 6.67 -7.58
CA GLN A 582 -34.98 5.39 -8.28
C GLN A 582 -35.36 5.60 -9.77
N ARG A 583 -34.74 6.61 -10.42
CA ARG A 583 -34.95 6.95 -11.82
C ARG A 583 -33.74 6.64 -12.67
N ALA A 584 -34.01 6.21 -13.90
CA ALA A 584 -33.02 5.98 -14.93
C ALA A 584 -33.41 6.67 -16.22
N TYR A 585 -32.53 7.45 -16.81
CA TYR A 585 -32.72 8.18 -18.06
C TYR A 585 -31.77 7.62 -19.11
N TYR A 586 -32.33 7.05 -20.14
CA TYR A 586 -31.63 6.56 -21.33
C TYR A 586 -31.79 7.57 -22.44
N ALA A 587 -30.71 8.09 -22.98
CA ALA A 587 -30.70 9.13 -24.02
C ALA A 587 -29.85 8.75 -25.22
N GLY A 588 -30.25 9.24 -26.40
CA GLY A 588 -29.56 8.94 -27.64
C GLY A 588 -29.94 7.56 -28.21
N HIS A 589 -30.75 7.51 -29.24
CA HIS A 589 -31.20 6.26 -29.91
C HIS A 589 -31.71 5.20 -28.91
N ALA A 590 -32.45 5.65 -27.88
CA ALA A 590 -32.92 4.78 -26.82
C ALA A 590 -33.90 3.74 -27.33
N ARG A 591 -33.67 2.48 -27.04
CA ARG A 591 -34.51 1.35 -27.41
C ARG A 591 -34.72 0.43 -26.23
N LEU A 592 -35.97 0.15 -25.92
CA LEU A 592 -36.37 -0.85 -24.94
C LEU A 592 -37.10 -1.96 -25.65
N TRP A 593 -36.73 -3.19 -25.44
CA TRP A 593 -37.43 -4.35 -25.95
C TRP A 593 -37.57 -5.42 -24.86
N GLN A 594 -38.68 -6.13 -24.93
CA GLN A 594 -39.00 -7.24 -24.06
C GLN A 594 -39.91 -8.22 -24.85
N GLY A 595 -39.40 -9.38 -25.20
CA GLY A 595 -40.05 -10.29 -26.13
C GLY A 595 -40.24 -9.63 -27.49
N ASP A 596 -41.49 -9.71 -27.99
CA ASP A 596 -41.90 -9.11 -29.28
C ASP A 596 -42.24 -7.60 -29.16
N ALA A 597 -42.28 -7.04 -27.95
CA ALA A 597 -42.54 -5.61 -27.74
C ALA A 597 -41.24 -4.78 -27.88
N LEU A 598 -41.32 -3.68 -28.60
CA LEU A 598 -40.24 -2.73 -28.83
C LEU A 598 -40.75 -1.31 -28.61
N MET A 599 -39.93 -0.48 -27.93
CA MET A 599 -40.11 0.96 -27.82
C MET A 599 -38.81 1.64 -28.16
N GLN A 600 -38.83 2.55 -29.12
CA GLN A 600 -37.66 3.35 -29.52
C GLN A 600 -38.03 4.83 -29.46
N SER A 601 -37.06 5.67 -29.01
CA SER A 601 -37.23 7.13 -28.91
C SER A 601 -35.89 7.82 -28.78
N ASP A 602 -35.90 9.16 -28.72
CA ASP A 602 -34.72 9.94 -28.44
C ASP A 602 -34.29 9.76 -26.96
N GLN A 603 -35.29 9.62 -26.05
CA GLN A 603 -35.08 9.43 -24.62
C GLN A 603 -36.12 8.49 -24.01
N ILE A 604 -35.67 7.62 -23.08
CA ILE A 604 -36.54 6.77 -22.26
C ILE A 604 -36.24 7.02 -20.80
N GLU A 605 -37.22 7.44 -20.02
CA GLU A 605 -37.16 7.57 -18.56
C GLU A 605 -37.85 6.37 -17.93
N LEU A 606 -37.20 5.71 -17.00
CA LEU A 606 -37.77 4.69 -16.12
C LEU A 606 -37.88 5.25 -14.71
N ASP A 607 -39.06 5.27 -14.15
CA ASP A 607 -39.30 5.59 -12.72
C ASP A 607 -39.77 4.32 -12.02
N HIS A 608 -38.86 3.72 -11.25
CA HIS A 608 -39.13 2.47 -10.56
C HIS A 608 -40.14 2.65 -9.40
N ALA A 609 -40.10 3.80 -8.74
CA ALA A 609 -41.02 4.11 -7.65
C ALA A 609 -42.46 4.31 -8.15
N ALA A 610 -42.60 5.00 -9.26
CA ALA A 610 -43.92 5.20 -9.92
C ALA A 610 -44.34 4.02 -10.81
N GLN A 611 -43.45 3.07 -11.06
CA GLN A 611 -43.62 1.96 -12.01
C GLN A 611 -44.06 2.46 -13.43
N THR A 612 -43.33 3.48 -13.90
CA THR A 612 -43.59 4.08 -15.22
C THR A 612 -42.37 4.02 -16.12
N ALA A 613 -42.65 3.87 -17.43
CA ALA A 613 -41.67 4.08 -18.50
C ALA A 613 -42.23 5.16 -19.44
N THR A 614 -41.41 6.23 -19.63
CA THR A 614 -41.80 7.36 -20.50
C THR A 614 -40.79 7.50 -21.63
N ALA A 615 -41.21 7.35 -22.85
CA ALA A 615 -40.42 7.61 -24.05
C ALA A 615 -40.79 8.98 -24.64
N THR A 616 -39.80 9.78 -25.01
CA THR A 616 -39.97 11.12 -25.55
C THR A 616 -39.07 11.33 -26.78
N GLY A 617 -39.63 12.06 -27.79
CA GLY A 617 -38.93 12.36 -29.02
C GLY A 617 -38.91 11.20 -30.01
N HIS A 618 -39.51 11.38 -31.19
CA HIS A 618 -39.55 10.40 -32.29
C HIS A 618 -39.94 8.98 -31.84
N VAL A 619 -40.95 8.90 -30.96
CA VAL A 619 -41.37 7.62 -30.38
C VAL A 619 -41.90 6.67 -31.47
N GLN A 620 -41.37 5.46 -31.46
CA GLN A 620 -41.86 4.31 -32.23
C GLN A 620 -42.02 3.12 -31.26
N ALA A 621 -43.18 2.49 -31.28
CA ALA A 621 -43.43 1.33 -30.44
C ALA A 621 -44.07 0.21 -31.26
N VAL A 622 -43.79 -1.03 -30.90
CA VAL A 622 -44.37 -2.22 -31.51
C VAL A 622 -44.94 -3.08 -30.36
N PHE A 623 -46.21 -3.44 -30.51
CA PHE A 623 -46.90 -4.26 -29.53
C PHE A 623 -47.54 -5.48 -30.23
N PRO A 624 -47.37 -6.70 -29.65
CA PRO A 624 -48.12 -7.86 -30.16
C PRO A 624 -49.58 -7.79 -29.74
N GLU A 625 -50.47 -8.13 -30.66
CA GLU A 625 -51.88 -8.28 -30.42
C GLU A 625 -52.18 -9.60 -29.70
N ALA A 626 -53.17 -9.62 -28.79
CA ALA A 626 -53.55 -10.82 -28.11
C ALA A 626 -54.05 -11.87 -29.10
N SER A 627 -53.38 -13.00 -29.19
CA SER A 627 -53.86 -14.15 -29.97
C SER A 627 -55.08 -14.74 -29.25
N TRP A 628 -56.27 -14.47 -29.76
CA TRP A 628 -57.47 -15.15 -29.27
C TRP A 628 -57.48 -16.60 -29.79
N VAL A 629 -56.92 -17.51 -29.06
CA VAL A 629 -57.18 -18.94 -29.18
C VAL A 629 -58.42 -19.18 -28.32
N GLY A 630 -59.60 -19.09 -28.95
CA GLY A 630 -60.84 -19.57 -28.31
C GLY A 630 -60.60 -20.97 -27.75
N PRO A 631 -61.25 -21.36 -26.63
CA PRO A 631 -61.08 -22.68 -26.08
C PRO A 631 -61.46 -23.72 -27.14
N ALA A 632 -60.45 -24.41 -27.66
CA ALA A 632 -60.61 -25.49 -28.63
C ALA A 632 -61.49 -26.56 -27.97
N GLY A 633 -62.64 -26.69 -28.43
CA GLY A 633 -63.45 -27.87 -28.22
C GLY A 633 -64.60 -27.81 -27.21
N ARG A 634 -65.63 -27.01 -27.48
CA ARG A 634 -67.04 -27.43 -27.27
C ARG A 634 -67.93 -26.73 -28.30
N PRO A 635 -68.52 -27.46 -29.21
CA PRO A 635 -69.63 -26.89 -29.99
C PRO A 635 -70.74 -26.54 -29.01
N ALA A 636 -71.21 -25.27 -29.04
CA ALA A 636 -72.40 -24.86 -28.34
C ALA A 636 -73.59 -25.61 -28.94
N HIS A 637 -74.08 -26.61 -28.19
CA HIS A 637 -75.37 -27.18 -28.53
C HIS A 637 -76.44 -26.14 -28.24
N HIS A 638 -76.92 -25.50 -29.30
CA HIS A 638 -78.25 -24.94 -29.31
C HIS A 638 -79.24 -26.07 -29.46
N PRO A 639 -80.21 -26.30 -28.59
CA PRO A 639 -81.23 -27.27 -28.78
C PRO A 639 -82.25 -26.64 -29.68
N GLY A 640 -82.31 -27.12 -30.91
CA GLY A 640 -83.55 -26.84 -31.75
C GLY A 640 -83.38 -26.55 -33.21
N LEU A 641 -82.35 -27.04 -33.92
CA LEU A 641 -82.41 -27.01 -35.42
C LEU A 641 -81.93 -28.36 -36.01
N PRO A 642 -82.64 -28.91 -37.05
CA PRO A 642 -82.22 -30.18 -37.64
C PRO A 642 -80.96 -30.05 -38.48
N PRO A 643 -80.13 -31.15 -38.67
CA PRO A 643 -78.90 -31.08 -39.38
C PRO A 643 -79.11 -30.77 -40.88
N PRO A 644 -78.23 -29.96 -41.50
CA PRO A 644 -78.27 -29.74 -42.93
C PRO A 644 -77.76 -30.97 -43.72
N PRO A 645 -78.14 -31.16 -44.94
CA PRO A 645 -77.77 -32.33 -45.77
C PRO A 645 -76.31 -32.29 -46.17
N LYS A 646 -75.73 -33.49 -46.27
CA LYS A 646 -74.38 -33.68 -46.75
C LYS A 646 -74.19 -33.13 -48.12
N ALA A 647 -73.35 -32.08 -48.30
CA ALA A 647 -72.94 -31.56 -49.64
C ALA A 647 -71.65 -32.23 -50.08
N ASP A 648 -71.61 -32.53 -51.33
CA ASP A 648 -70.50 -33.21 -52.03
C ASP A 648 -69.11 -32.55 -51.92
N SER A 649 -68.20 -33.43 -51.80
CA SER A 649 -66.75 -33.14 -51.77
C SER A 649 -66.18 -32.76 -53.14
N SER A 650 -66.27 -31.52 -53.54
CA SER A 650 -65.43 -31.00 -54.62
C SER A 650 -65.36 -29.47 -54.61
N ALA A 651 -64.86 -28.88 -53.61
CA ALA A 651 -64.36 -27.49 -53.63
C ALA A 651 -62.98 -27.49 -52.95
N ARG A 652 -61.97 -27.02 -53.66
CA ARG A 652 -60.59 -26.82 -53.15
C ARG A 652 -60.69 -25.97 -51.91
N PRO A 653 -60.03 -26.41 -50.86
CA PRO A 653 -59.93 -25.57 -49.65
C PRO A 653 -59.03 -24.35 -49.97
N GLY A 654 -59.53 -23.14 -49.77
CA GLY A 654 -58.72 -21.97 -49.51
C GLY A 654 -57.84 -22.27 -48.32
N GLN A 655 -56.57 -22.16 -48.49
CA GLN A 655 -55.60 -22.36 -47.41
C GLN A 655 -55.97 -21.45 -46.22
N PRO A 656 -56.16 -22.02 -45.03
CA PRO A 656 -56.14 -21.18 -43.83
C PRO A 656 -54.72 -20.63 -43.75
N SER A 657 -54.59 -19.33 -43.53
CA SER A 657 -53.26 -18.70 -43.23
C SER A 657 -52.59 -19.43 -42.12
N GLN A 658 -51.62 -20.27 -42.47
CA GLN A 658 -50.68 -20.88 -41.53
C GLN A 658 -49.66 -19.83 -41.08
N ASN A 659 -49.96 -19.09 -40.04
CA ASN A 659 -48.93 -18.57 -39.12
C ASN A 659 -49.65 -18.07 -37.87
N GLY A 660 -49.62 -18.88 -36.82
CA GLY A 660 -50.06 -18.49 -35.47
C GLY A 660 -49.12 -17.47 -34.83
N ARG A 661 -48.66 -16.48 -35.58
CA ARG A 661 -47.97 -15.30 -35.06
C ARG A 661 -49.01 -14.22 -34.71
N PRO A 662 -48.90 -13.59 -33.52
CA PRO A 662 -49.76 -12.47 -33.19
C PRO A 662 -49.55 -11.33 -34.16
N GLU A 663 -50.61 -10.63 -34.55
CA GLU A 663 -50.54 -9.42 -35.34
C GLU A 663 -49.79 -8.33 -34.56
N LEU A 664 -48.95 -7.55 -35.23
CA LEU A 664 -48.12 -6.52 -34.60
C LEU A 664 -48.70 -5.13 -34.90
N TRP A 665 -48.99 -4.39 -33.84
CA TRP A 665 -49.31 -2.95 -33.97
C TRP A 665 -48.02 -2.12 -33.86
N ARG A 666 -47.85 -1.22 -34.84
CA ARG A 666 -46.79 -0.21 -34.84
C ARG A 666 -47.38 1.13 -34.48
N ALA A 667 -46.88 1.75 -33.42
CA ALA A 667 -47.32 3.04 -32.90
C ALA A 667 -46.21 4.09 -33.00
N GLN A 668 -46.54 5.32 -33.40
CA GLN A 668 -45.65 6.46 -33.58
C GLN A 668 -46.25 7.71 -32.97
N GLY A 669 -45.40 8.55 -32.31
CA GLY A 669 -45.86 9.79 -31.67
C GLY A 669 -44.70 10.58 -31.07
N GLY A 670 -44.98 11.66 -30.36
CA GLY A 670 -43.98 12.46 -29.70
C GLY A 670 -43.66 12.01 -28.30
N GLN A 671 -44.63 11.41 -27.60
CA GLN A 671 -44.44 10.89 -26.23
C GLN A 671 -45.29 9.63 -26.01
N LEU A 672 -44.70 8.63 -25.37
CA LEU A 672 -45.39 7.42 -24.90
C LEU A 672 -45.10 7.21 -23.45
N THR A 673 -46.12 7.11 -22.60
CA THR A 673 -46.00 6.77 -21.19
C THR A 673 -46.69 5.44 -20.92
N TYR A 674 -45.96 4.50 -20.35
CA TYR A 674 -46.48 3.21 -19.91
C TYR A 674 -46.58 3.14 -18.39
N TRP A 675 -47.73 2.77 -17.85
CA TRP A 675 -47.98 2.51 -16.42
C TRP A 675 -48.13 1.02 -16.19
N SER A 676 -47.11 0.39 -15.61
CA SER A 676 -47.11 -1.06 -15.35
C SER A 676 -48.24 -1.49 -14.44
N ALA A 677 -48.54 -0.75 -13.39
CA ALA A 677 -49.63 -1.04 -12.43
C ALA A 677 -51.03 -1.00 -13.04
N ARG A 678 -51.18 -0.34 -14.19
CA ARG A 678 -52.48 -0.19 -14.92
C ARG A 678 -52.52 -0.99 -16.20
N SER A 679 -51.42 -1.62 -16.59
CA SER A 679 -51.26 -2.26 -17.91
C SER A 679 -51.74 -1.34 -19.05
N LEU A 680 -51.35 -0.08 -19.00
CA LEU A 680 -51.78 1.00 -19.89
C LEU A 680 -50.56 1.72 -20.48
N ALA A 681 -50.53 1.88 -21.80
CA ALA A 681 -49.67 2.82 -22.49
C ALA A 681 -50.48 3.97 -23.11
N ARG A 682 -50.02 5.20 -22.90
CA ARG A 682 -50.59 6.39 -23.56
C ARG A 682 -49.59 6.99 -24.55
N LEU A 683 -50.02 7.14 -25.78
CA LEU A 683 -49.27 7.79 -26.85
C LEU A 683 -49.88 9.15 -27.15
N GLU A 684 -49.05 10.19 -27.16
CA GLU A 684 -49.46 11.58 -27.31
C GLU A 684 -48.63 12.29 -28.38
N GLN A 685 -49.08 13.48 -28.79
CA GLN A 685 -48.40 14.33 -29.77
C GLN A 685 -48.34 13.68 -31.17
N ASN A 686 -49.48 13.75 -31.89
CA ASN A 686 -49.68 13.19 -33.21
C ASN A 686 -49.57 11.65 -33.24
N ALA A 687 -50.26 11.02 -32.35
CA ALA A 687 -50.25 9.57 -32.20
C ALA A 687 -50.81 8.90 -33.48
N ARG A 688 -50.05 7.93 -33.98
CA ARG A 688 -50.43 7.08 -35.11
C ARG A 688 -50.14 5.64 -34.76
N ALA A 689 -51.09 4.78 -34.99
CA ALA A 689 -50.88 3.34 -34.85
C ALA A 689 -51.38 2.63 -36.11
N GLU A 690 -50.65 1.59 -36.52
CA GLU A 690 -50.95 0.83 -37.73
C GLU A 690 -50.67 -0.67 -37.53
N SER A 691 -51.58 -1.48 -38.10
CA SER A 691 -51.42 -2.92 -38.23
C SER A 691 -51.48 -3.27 -39.77
N GLU A 692 -51.48 -4.57 -40.06
CA GLU A 692 -51.63 -5.01 -41.48
C GLU A 692 -53.00 -4.64 -42.05
N GLU A 693 -54.03 -4.58 -41.20
CA GLU A 693 -55.42 -4.38 -41.65
C GLU A 693 -55.89 -2.92 -41.56
N ALA A 694 -55.32 -2.14 -40.63
CA ALA A 694 -55.81 -0.78 -40.36
C ALA A 694 -54.76 0.18 -39.88
N SER A 695 -54.97 1.49 -40.03
CA SER A 695 -54.25 2.55 -39.38
C SER A 695 -55.19 3.52 -38.65
N ILE A 696 -54.74 4.01 -37.50
CA ILE A 696 -55.43 5.01 -36.68
C ILE A 696 -54.48 6.17 -36.38
N SER A 697 -54.99 7.39 -36.47
CA SER A 697 -54.28 8.59 -36.09
C SER A 697 -55.12 9.48 -35.20
N ALA A 698 -54.58 10.05 -34.15
CA ALA A 698 -55.27 10.90 -33.20
C ALA A 698 -54.27 11.75 -32.39
N PRO A 699 -54.64 12.83 -31.72
CA PRO A 699 -53.79 13.52 -30.78
C PRO A 699 -53.33 12.65 -29.63
N THR A 700 -54.20 11.74 -29.12
CA THR A 700 -53.92 10.85 -27.98
C THR A 700 -54.49 9.45 -28.22
N MET A 701 -53.71 8.42 -27.91
CA MET A 701 -54.11 7.01 -27.95
C MET A 701 -53.75 6.29 -26.66
N ASP A 702 -54.67 5.53 -26.13
CA ASP A 702 -54.49 4.65 -24.97
C ASP A 702 -54.50 3.19 -25.44
N PHE A 703 -53.48 2.44 -25.12
CA PHE A 703 -53.34 1.00 -25.38
C PHE A 703 -53.46 0.24 -24.05
N PHE A 704 -54.43 -0.65 -23.96
CA PHE A 704 -54.70 -1.48 -22.80
C PHE A 704 -54.19 -2.88 -23.06
N PHE A 705 -53.41 -3.40 -22.14
CA PHE A 705 -52.82 -4.73 -22.24
C PHE A 705 -53.46 -5.70 -21.27
N ALA A 706 -53.50 -6.99 -21.66
CA ALA A 706 -53.94 -8.03 -20.74
C ALA A 706 -52.94 -8.11 -19.55
N PRO A 707 -53.43 -8.30 -18.32
CA PRO A 707 -52.57 -8.63 -17.23
C PRO A 707 -51.79 -9.93 -17.51
N ALA A 708 -50.54 -10.03 -17.07
CA ALA A 708 -49.74 -11.24 -17.23
C ALA A 708 -50.50 -12.43 -16.63
N ASP A 709 -50.66 -13.50 -17.39
CA ASP A 709 -51.32 -14.72 -16.91
C ASP A 709 -50.38 -15.49 -16.00
N PRO A 710 -50.71 -15.67 -14.70
CA PRO A 710 -49.88 -16.45 -13.79
C PRO A 710 -49.67 -17.91 -14.21
N GLN A 711 -50.58 -18.47 -15.04
CA GLN A 711 -50.49 -19.84 -15.54
C GLN A 711 -49.72 -19.98 -16.84
N ASN A 712 -49.47 -18.86 -17.52
CA ASN A 712 -48.67 -18.82 -18.74
C ASN A 712 -47.63 -17.66 -18.64
N PRO A 713 -46.60 -17.85 -17.84
CA PRO A 713 -45.61 -16.80 -17.66
C PRO A 713 -44.85 -16.43 -18.95
N SER A 714 -44.91 -17.27 -19.97
CA SER A 714 -44.28 -17.01 -21.27
C SER A 714 -45.12 -16.16 -22.20
N GLY A 715 -46.43 -15.95 -21.91
CA GLY A 715 -47.30 -15.05 -22.63
C GLY A 715 -47.06 -13.61 -22.18
N GLY A 716 -46.37 -12.81 -22.98
CA GLY A 716 -46.19 -11.38 -22.71
C GLY A 716 -47.50 -10.63 -22.59
N GLN A 717 -47.47 -9.39 -22.11
CA GLN A 717 -48.63 -8.51 -22.12
C GLN A 717 -49.03 -8.23 -23.59
N GLN A 718 -50.20 -8.67 -23.96
CA GLN A 718 -50.72 -8.53 -25.28
C GLN A 718 -51.77 -7.40 -25.33
N LEU A 719 -51.81 -6.64 -26.41
CA LEU A 719 -52.80 -5.59 -26.62
C LEU A 719 -54.20 -6.22 -26.67
N VAL A 720 -55.12 -5.76 -25.82
CA VAL A 720 -56.50 -6.21 -25.79
C VAL A 720 -57.50 -5.15 -26.23
N ARG A 721 -57.10 -3.86 -26.09
CA ARG A 721 -57.96 -2.72 -26.50
C ARG A 721 -57.09 -1.50 -26.79
N ALA A 722 -57.50 -0.70 -27.77
CA ALA A 722 -56.94 0.63 -27.97
C ALA A 722 -58.07 1.66 -28.05
N ALA A 723 -57.85 2.85 -27.42
CA ALA A 723 -58.80 3.96 -27.46
C ALA A 723 -58.11 5.23 -27.97
N ALA A 724 -58.67 5.90 -28.92
CA ALA A 724 -58.14 7.14 -29.49
C ALA A 724 -59.11 8.30 -29.31
N SER A 725 -58.58 9.51 -29.09
CA SER A 725 -59.40 10.70 -28.81
C SER A 725 -58.78 11.99 -29.34
N GLY A 726 -59.65 13.01 -29.54
CA GLY A 726 -59.26 14.34 -29.93
C GLY A 726 -59.27 14.60 -31.48
N GLY A 727 -60.07 13.92 -32.22
CA GLY A 727 -60.08 14.02 -33.68
C GLY A 727 -59.38 12.84 -34.33
N VAL A 728 -60.07 11.72 -34.35
CA VAL A 728 -59.58 10.43 -34.82
C VAL A 728 -59.83 10.23 -36.31
N VAL A 729 -58.82 9.70 -36.98
CA VAL A 729 -58.93 9.20 -38.36
C VAL A 729 -58.52 7.74 -38.37
N VAL A 730 -59.45 6.86 -38.76
CA VAL A 730 -59.19 5.42 -38.98
C VAL A 730 -59.20 5.14 -40.46
N ARG A 731 -58.26 4.38 -40.98
CA ARG A 731 -58.20 3.93 -42.36
C ARG A 731 -58.14 2.42 -42.42
N GLN A 732 -58.98 1.83 -43.32
CA GLN A 732 -58.98 0.41 -43.61
C GLN A 732 -59.11 0.26 -45.13
N GLN A 733 -58.07 -0.29 -45.74
CA GLN A 733 -58.03 -0.44 -47.20
C GLN A 733 -58.35 0.89 -47.90
N ASP A 734 -59.42 0.93 -48.75
CA ASP A 734 -59.96 2.04 -49.51
C ASP A 734 -60.89 2.97 -48.71
N ARG A 735 -61.09 2.69 -47.39
CA ARG A 735 -62.08 3.39 -46.54
C ARG A 735 -61.35 4.15 -45.40
N HIS A 736 -61.88 5.32 -45.07
CA HIS A 736 -61.42 6.05 -43.92
C HIS A 736 -62.59 6.69 -43.15
N GLY A 737 -62.48 6.52 -41.80
CA GLY A 737 -63.45 7.10 -40.88
C GLY A 737 -62.88 8.26 -40.11
N LYS A 738 -63.70 9.31 -39.84
CA LYS A 738 -63.33 10.41 -38.94
C LYS A 738 -64.27 10.52 -37.78
N SER A 739 -63.79 10.75 -36.56
CA SER A 739 -64.63 10.89 -35.34
C SER A 739 -63.88 11.66 -34.24
N GLN A 740 -64.51 11.97 -33.14
CA GLN A 740 -63.85 12.50 -31.95
C GLN A 740 -63.21 11.39 -31.13
N ARG A 741 -63.72 10.17 -31.17
CA ARG A 741 -63.24 9.02 -30.44
C ARG A 741 -63.27 7.76 -31.28
N ALA A 742 -62.34 6.89 -31.10
CA ALA A 742 -62.33 5.52 -31.58
C ALA A 742 -61.95 4.55 -30.53
N ASP A 743 -62.63 3.42 -30.46
CA ASP A 743 -62.28 2.28 -29.59
C ASP A 743 -62.03 1.06 -30.46
N TYR A 744 -60.89 0.40 -30.32
CA TYR A 744 -60.55 -0.88 -30.91
C TYR A 744 -60.64 -1.99 -29.89
N SER A 745 -61.37 -3.05 -30.15
CA SER A 745 -61.42 -4.29 -29.38
C SER A 745 -60.74 -5.39 -30.18
N VAL A 746 -59.68 -5.98 -29.58
CA VAL A 746 -58.98 -7.11 -30.17
C VAL A 746 -59.86 -8.38 -30.17
N GLU A 747 -60.65 -8.61 -29.12
CA GLU A 747 -61.54 -9.76 -29.00
C GLU A 747 -62.57 -9.79 -30.11
N ASP A 748 -63.20 -8.66 -30.36
CA ASP A 748 -64.28 -8.53 -31.40
C ASP A 748 -63.71 -8.18 -32.77
N ARG A 749 -62.38 -7.85 -32.88
CA ARG A 749 -61.71 -7.33 -34.06
C ARG A 749 -62.55 -6.21 -34.73
N LYS A 750 -62.92 -5.22 -33.92
CA LYS A 750 -63.77 -4.11 -34.38
C LYS A 750 -63.28 -2.75 -33.92
N PHE A 751 -63.41 -1.75 -34.79
CA PHE A 751 -63.31 -0.34 -34.43
C PHE A 751 -64.69 0.27 -34.28
N VAL A 752 -64.89 0.99 -33.20
CA VAL A 752 -66.10 1.76 -32.95
C VAL A 752 -65.72 3.24 -32.92
N LEU A 753 -66.23 3.97 -33.93
CA LEU A 753 -66.07 5.42 -34.03
C LEU A 753 -67.26 6.12 -33.42
N SER A 754 -67.03 7.10 -32.56
CA SER A 754 -68.10 7.79 -31.80
C SER A 754 -67.66 9.24 -31.45
N GLY A 755 -68.63 10.06 -31.00
CA GLY A 755 -68.42 11.46 -30.59
C GLY A 755 -68.14 12.42 -31.76
N GLY A 756 -68.99 13.51 -31.83
CA GLY A 756 -69.12 14.31 -32.99
C GLY A 756 -69.83 13.46 -34.07
N PRO A 757 -70.50 13.93 -35.10
CA PRO A 757 -71.04 13.01 -36.07
C PRO A 757 -69.86 12.28 -36.77
N PRO A 758 -69.66 10.95 -36.50
CA PRO A 758 -68.64 10.19 -37.21
C PRO A 758 -69.02 10.11 -38.73
N VAL A 759 -67.99 10.26 -39.58
CA VAL A 759 -68.12 10.25 -40.99
C VAL A 759 -67.25 9.21 -41.63
N LEU A 760 -67.77 8.34 -42.43
CA LEU A 760 -67.10 7.40 -43.31
C LEU A 760 -66.91 7.99 -44.69
N TYR A 761 -65.78 7.81 -45.29
CA TYR A 761 -65.44 8.13 -46.68
C TYR A 761 -64.87 6.89 -47.34
N ASP A 762 -65.23 6.68 -48.61
CA ASP A 762 -64.56 5.73 -49.49
C ASP A 762 -63.72 6.47 -50.55
N ASP A 763 -62.87 5.78 -51.25
CA ASP A 763 -62.04 6.38 -52.31
C ASP A 763 -62.88 6.85 -53.53
N SER A 764 -64.16 6.37 -53.68
CA SER A 764 -65.11 6.85 -54.76
C SER A 764 -65.78 8.16 -54.34
N GLY A 765 -65.48 8.67 -53.10
CA GLY A 765 -66.08 9.92 -52.59
C GLY A 765 -67.50 9.73 -51.96
N ASN A 766 -67.97 8.52 -51.76
CA ASN A 766 -69.17 8.27 -50.99
C ASN A 766 -68.97 8.58 -49.54
N THR A 767 -69.99 9.05 -48.85
CA THR A 767 -69.92 9.34 -47.44
C THR A 767 -71.07 8.68 -46.67
N ALA A 768 -70.85 8.18 -45.49
CA ALA A 768 -71.88 7.74 -44.56
C ALA A 768 -71.62 8.36 -43.16
N THR A 769 -72.68 8.82 -42.53
CA THR A 769 -72.67 9.42 -41.22
C THR A 769 -73.75 8.87 -40.32
N GLY A 770 -73.46 8.78 -39.01
CA GLY A 770 -74.37 8.28 -38.02
C GLY A 770 -74.02 8.76 -36.66
N ARG A 771 -74.65 8.21 -35.62
CA ARG A 771 -74.25 8.43 -34.22
C ARG A 771 -72.97 7.65 -33.86
N GLN A 772 -72.85 6.45 -34.47
CA GLN A 772 -71.75 5.54 -34.30
C GLN A 772 -71.46 4.79 -35.59
N LEU A 773 -70.17 4.56 -35.90
CA LEU A 773 -69.73 3.73 -36.99
C LEU A 773 -68.94 2.58 -36.45
N THR A 774 -69.25 1.34 -36.83
CA THR A 774 -68.50 0.16 -36.35
C THR A 774 -67.88 -0.57 -37.55
N PHE A 775 -66.55 -0.66 -37.60
CA PHE A 775 -65.84 -1.44 -38.61
C PHE A 775 -65.60 -2.83 -38.01
N ILE A 776 -66.03 -3.88 -38.63
CA ILE A 776 -65.85 -5.27 -38.24
C ILE A 776 -64.92 -5.92 -39.23
N PHE A 777 -63.65 -6.18 -38.82
CA PHE A 777 -62.63 -6.73 -39.71
C PHE A 777 -62.88 -8.19 -40.09
N ALA A 778 -63.49 -8.97 -39.20
CA ALA A 778 -63.81 -10.39 -39.49
C ALA A 778 -64.65 -10.62 -40.74
N ASP A 779 -65.58 -9.70 -41.03
CA ASP A 779 -66.57 -9.82 -42.11
C ASP A 779 -66.45 -8.73 -43.17
N ASP A 780 -65.39 -7.86 -43.12
CA ASP A 780 -65.24 -6.63 -43.92
C ASP A 780 -66.52 -5.78 -43.98
N ARG A 781 -67.20 -5.65 -42.84
CA ARG A 781 -68.50 -5.03 -42.69
C ARG A 781 -68.39 -3.75 -41.86
N ILE A 782 -69.17 -2.74 -42.34
CA ILE A 782 -69.36 -1.49 -41.61
C ILE A 782 -70.84 -1.39 -41.19
N VAL A 783 -71.07 -1.19 -39.92
CA VAL A 783 -72.41 -0.93 -39.33
C VAL A 783 -72.49 0.54 -38.96
N VAL A 784 -73.51 1.21 -39.44
CA VAL A 784 -73.84 2.60 -39.15
C VAL A 784 -75.06 2.66 -38.24
N ASP A 785 -74.83 3.13 -37.00
CA ASP A 785 -76.02 3.31 -36.05
C ASP A 785 -76.46 4.77 -36.11
N SER A 786 -77.79 4.96 -36.15
CA SER A 786 -78.45 6.25 -36.05
C SER A 786 -79.07 6.49 -34.67
N GLU A 787 -79.30 7.75 -34.32
CA GLU A 787 -80.04 8.13 -33.10
C GLU A 787 -81.51 7.79 -33.29
N GLU A 788 -82.23 7.43 -32.25
CA GLU A 788 -83.67 7.23 -32.27
C GLU A 788 -84.39 8.48 -32.89
N GLY A 789 -85.12 8.31 -34.00
CA GLY A 789 -85.77 9.39 -34.72
C GLY A 789 -84.94 10.09 -35.78
N THR A 790 -83.67 9.77 -35.96
CA THR A 790 -82.82 10.29 -37.06
C THR A 790 -82.52 9.20 -38.10
N ARG A 791 -82.35 9.55 -39.37
CA ARG A 791 -82.00 8.61 -40.44
C ARG A 791 -80.50 8.64 -40.70
N THR A 792 -79.89 7.46 -40.93
CA THR A 792 -78.48 7.36 -41.47
C THR A 792 -78.48 8.16 -42.79
N LEU A 793 -77.51 9.06 -42.94
CA LEU A 793 -77.25 9.78 -44.18
C LEU A 793 -76.18 9.08 -44.96
N THR A 794 -76.45 8.58 -46.15
CA THR A 794 -75.46 8.04 -47.09
C THR A 794 -75.45 8.89 -48.32
N LEU A 795 -74.42 9.46 -48.76
CA LEU A 795 -74.26 10.22 -49.99
C LEU A 795 -73.37 9.41 -50.93
N HIS A 796 -73.89 9.09 -52.10
CA HIS A 796 -73.18 8.43 -53.19
C HIS A 796 -72.77 9.45 -54.23
N ARG A 797 -71.50 9.45 -54.59
CA ARG A 797 -70.97 10.23 -55.68
C ARG A 797 -71.23 9.45 -56.99
N ILE A 798 -72.06 9.95 -57.83
CA ILE A 798 -72.28 9.37 -59.17
C ILE A 798 -71.21 9.96 -60.05
N GLU A 799 -70.26 9.16 -60.56
CA GLU A 799 -69.42 9.58 -61.66
C GLU A 799 -70.31 9.75 -62.93
N LYS A 800 -70.20 10.95 -63.59
CA LYS A 800 -70.83 11.22 -64.87
C LYS A 800 -69.93 10.74 -66.00
#